data_fb4fd10e828668eb532e460d29eff62f
#
_entry.id   fb4fd10e828668eb532e460d29eff62f
#
_cell.length_a   1.000
_cell.length_b   1.000
_cell.length_c   1.000
_cell.angle_alpha   90.00
_cell.angle_beta   90.00
_cell.angle_gamma   90.00
#
_symmetry.space_group_name_H-M   'P 1'
#
loop_
_entity.id
_entity.type
_entity.pdbx_description
1 polymer ?
#
loop_
_entity_poly.entity_id
_entity_poly.type
_entity_poly.pdbx_seq_one_letter_code
_entity_poly.pdbx_strand_id
1 'polypeptide(L)'
;MTSRALIAVRRALLLLLALALVSCAANTRPTASVERAAAFAMRGDHVAAAREYEAVAAATAESVLANAALLPAAREWLRASNADAASQALGRLLPPLDELQIFDRDLIAAEIALRRGESARGWELLAALRAPSGNERINAYHALRQQLALATNRPLQAIRSQIERETLVADPAGVAQLRREFLAELQATVERGALIDPRLAGRDALASGWLEAAPLAARAARAPISANAGITAAWRKRYPNHPAAAALALIGQAPPPQPAVAAASNARPVAAPAADLEAGAAPLTPAGQPLPRAAHVAVLLPLSGRNASAGIQLRDGILAAHFFEPEATRTPVRFYDTARQSVEVAFAAATRAGAVFIIGPLVREEVVAAAASAAQPGVPPVLALNFLPVEQSAPPAGFKQFGLSPEDEARAVAQRALAEGRRRAVVLAPAGDWGNRVLAAFRETLEAGGGVILASESLSGREVGPALQSALRVDDSMARHRRIQAVLDTPLAFQSRRRADIDFVFMPGQAASLRQWRPQLRFQGGGDLPAYATSDAWDGRAGAELAGLVFPDMDWSLATLAPAVAALRADTAAAFGDSSGRSRLFAFGHDAWVLQSALRAGKTPTVESPLVGATGQLSIDAAGRVQRSLRWAEIGSSGLRLLDVDTKPNNGGD
;
A
#
# COMPACT_ATOMS: atom_id res chain seq x y z
N MET A 1 34.68 -13.91 -68.70
CA MET A 1 34.85 -13.78 -67.25
C MET A 1 34.29 -15.00 -66.59
N THR A 2 35.13 -15.78 -65.95
CA THR A 2 34.83 -17.17 -65.55
C THR A 2 33.90 -17.26 -64.34
N SER A 3 33.04 -18.24 -64.36
CA SER A 3 32.06 -18.56 -63.31
C SER A 3 32.61 -18.54 -61.86
N ARG A 4 33.90 -18.72 -61.67
CA ARG A 4 34.60 -18.64 -60.36
C ARG A 4 34.68 -17.24 -59.80
N ALA A 5 34.78 -16.17 -60.64
CA ALA A 5 34.83 -14.77 -60.20
C ALA A 5 33.46 -14.30 -59.67
N LEU A 6 32.37 -14.76 -60.31
CA LEU A 6 31.02 -14.45 -59.87
C LEU A 6 30.68 -15.10 -58.50
N ILE A 7 31.15 -16.33 -58.27
CA ILE A 7 30.97 -17.04 -56.99
C ILE A 7 31.77 -16.37 -55.87
N ALA A 8 32.98 -15.91 -56.15
CA ALA A 8 33.82 -15.21 -55.18
C ALA A 8 33.19 -13.85 -54.77
N VAL A 9 32.69 -13.07 -55.73
CA VAL A 9 32.00 -11.78 -55.47
C VAL A 9 30.70 -12.00 -54.67
N ARG A 10 29.92 -13.02 -54.98
CA ARG A 10 28.69 -13.38 -54.26
C ARG A 10 28.97 -13.81 -52.81
N ARG A 11 30.06 -14.55 -52.58
CA ARG A 11 30.51 -14.95 -51.22
C ARG A 11 31.04 -13.76 -50.43
N ALA A 12 31.77 -12.86 -51.05
CA ALA A 12 32.25 -11.60 -50.42
C ALA A 12 31.06 -10.68 -50.05
N LEU A 13 30.05 -10.58 -50.91
CA LEU A 13 28.85 -9.79 -50.65
C LEU A 13 28.00 -10.37 -49.52
N LEU A 14 27.86 -11.69 -49.44
CA LEU A 14 27.18 -12.39 -48.37
C LEU A 14 27.92 -12.30 -47.04
N LEU A 15 29.25 -12.31 -47.05
CA LEU A 15 30.07 -12.08 -45.86
C LEU A 15 29.97 -10.61 -45.36
N LEU A 16 29.95 -9.64 -46.27
CA LEU A 16 29.73 -8.24 -45.94
C LEU A 16 28.31 -7.98 -45.41
N LEU A 17 27.30 -8.63 -45.99
CA LEU A 17 25.92 -8.55 -45.48
C LEU A 17 25.77 -9.23 -44.12
N ALA A 18 26.44 -10.36 -43.87
CA ALA A 18 26.49 -11.03 -42.58
C ALA A 18 27.23 -10.20 -41.52
N LEU A 19 28.35 -9.53 -41.88
CA LEU A 19 29.03 -8.60 -40.99
C LEU A 19 28.19 -7.35 -40.68
N ALA A 20 27.45 -6.83 -41.65
CA ALA A 20 26.53 -5.70 -41.44
C ALA A 20 25.35 -6.09 -40.52
N LEU A 21 24.81 -7.30 -40.65
CA LEU A 21 23.76 -7.82 -39.78
C LEU A 21 24.23 -8.10 -38.36
N VAL A 22 25.48 -8.56 -38.19
CA VAL A 22 26.10 -8.75 -36.87
C VAL A 22 26.43 -7.40 -36.21
N SER A 23 26.79 -6.36 -37.01
CA SER A 23 27.03 -5.01 -36.48
C SER A 23 25.74 -4.31 -36.01
N CYS A 24 24.58 -4.63 -36.60
CA CYS A 24 23.27 -4.10 -36.11
C CYS A 24 22.72 -4.86 -34.89
N ALA A 25 23.18 -6.09 -34.62
CA ALA A 25 22.77 -6.86 -33.45
C ALA A 25 23.60 -6.57 -32.19
N ALA A 26 24.71 -5.80 -32.30
CA ALA A 26 25.59 -5.51 -31.20
C ALA A 26 25.53 -4.03 -30.80
N ASN A 27 24.39 -3.53 -30.31
CA ASN A 27 24.36 -2.41 -29.36
C ASN A 27 22.91 -1.94 -29.01
N THR A 28 21.97 -2.80 -28.86
CA THR A 28 20.79 -2.43 -28.07
C THR A 28 21.13 -2.62 -26.59
N ARG A 29 21.90 -1.69 -26.01
CA ARG A 29 21.84 -1.51 -24.56
C ARG A 29 20.37 -1.28 -24.26
N PRO A 30 19.74 -2.07 -23.36
CA PRO A 30 18.35 -1.83 -22.99
C PRO A 30 18.23 -0.36 -22.56
N THR A 31 17.33 0.38 -23.18
CA THR A 31 17.05 1.78 -22.83
C THR A 31 16.84 1.90 -21.33
N ALA A 32 17.45 2.90 -20.70
CA ALA A 32 17.29 3.15 -19.28
C ALA A 32 15.80 3.33 -18.94
N SER A 33 15.32 2.71 -17.85
CA SER A 33 13.92 2.81 -17.45
C SER A 33 13.77 3.00 -15.94
N VAL A 34 12.72 3.72 -15.55
CA VAL A 34 12.34 3.96 -14.14
C VAL A 34 12.03 2.63 -13.43
N GLU A 35 11.39 1.68 -14.12
CA GLU A 35 11.04 0.37 -13.58
C GLU A 35 12.30 -0.45 -13.25
N ARG A 36 13.31 -0.37 -14.13
CA ARG A 36 14.59 -1.06 -13.89
C ARG A 36 15.37 -0.41 -12.74
N ALA A 37 15.35 0.92 -12.65
CA ALA A 37 15.93 1.64 -11.52
C ALA A 37 15.26 1.25 -10.20
N ALA A 38 13.92 1.21 -10.17
CA ALA A 38 13.15 0.76 -9.02
C ALA A 38 13.44 -0.71 -8.67
N ALA A 39 13.62 -1.58 -9.67
CA ALA A 39 13.98 -2.97 -9.45
C ALA A 39 15.39 -3.13 -8.83
N PHE A 40 16.35 -2.29 -9.18
CA PHE A 40 17.66 -2.24 -8.50
C PHE A 40 17.51 -1.77 -7.05
N ALA A 41 16.76 -0.70 -6.81
CA ALA A 41 16.50 -0.17 -5.47
C ALA A 41 15.85 -1.23 -4.55
N MET A 42 14.88 -1.97 -5.07
CA MET A 42 14.22 -3.04 -4.33
C MET A 42 15.15 -4.20 -3.94
N ARG A 43 16.19 -4.47 -4.74
CA ARG A 43 17.19 -5.49 -4.42
C ARG A 43 18.29 -4.99 -3.48
N GLY A 44 18.21 -3.72 -3.05
CA GLY A 44 19.23 -3.08 -2.22
C GLY A 44 20.47 -2.63 -3.00
N ASP A 45 20.47 -2.75 -4.33
CA ASP A 45 21.55 -2.22 -5.19
C ASP A 45 21.30 -0.75 -5.48
N HIS A 46 21.47 0.07 -4.43
CA HIS A 46 21.22 1.50 -4.50
C HIS A 46 22.15 2.23 -5.48
N VAL A 47 23.37 1.72 -5.69
CA VAL A 47 24.31 2.30 -6.67
C VAL A 47 23.81 2.08 -8.09
N ALA A 48 23.39 0.85 -8.43
CA ALA A 48 22.84 0.57 -9.75
C ALA A 48 21.52 1.31 -9.97
N ALA A 49 20.66 1.40 -8.95
CA ALA A 49 19.41 2.16 -9.00
C ALA A 49 19.66 3.64 -9.32
N ALA A 50 20.59 4.27 -8.59
CA ALA A 50 20.91 5.68 -8.79
C ALA A 50 21.44 5.96 -10.20
N ARG A 51 22.37 5.13 -10.68
CA ARG A 51 22.93 5.25 -12.04
C ARG A 51 21.88 5.06 -13.13
N GLU A 52 20.95 4.14 -12.91
CA GLU A 52 19.86 3.89 -13.84
C GLU A 52 18.88 5.07 -13.89
N TYR A 53 18.51 5.66 -12.74
CA TYR A 53 17.72 6.88 -12.69
C TYR A 53 18.44 8.05 -13.38
N GLU A 54 19.76 8.21 -13.20
CA GLU A 54 20.54 9.23 -13.90
C GLU A 54 20.59 9.00 -15.42
N ALA A 55 20.62 7.75 -15.85
CA ALA A 55 20.56 7.40 -17.27
C ALA A 55 19.18 7.71 -17.88
N VAL A 56 18.09 7.48 -17.12
CA VAL A 56 16.73 7.91 -17.51
C VAL A 56 16.68 9.43 -17.66
N ALA A 57 17.21 10.18 -16.68
CA ALA A 57 17.24 11.64 -16.74
C ALA A 57 18.06 12.17 -17.94
N ALA A 58 19.15 11.51 -18.29
CA ALA A 58 19.98 11.89 -19.44
C ALA A 58 19.35 11.56 -20.79
N ALA A 59 18.42 10.60 -20.84
CA ALA A 59 17.75 10.16 -22.06
C ALA A 59 16.54 11.02 -22.44
N THR A 60 16.08 11.92 -21.56
CA THR A 60 14.92 12.79 -21.81
C THR A 60 15.32 14.26 -21.99
N ALA A 61 14.70 14.93 -22.96
CA ALA A 61 14.88 16.37 -23.17
C ALA A 61 13.89 17.22 -22.31
N GLU A 62 12.88 16.59 -21.71
CA GLU A 62 11.87 17.28 -20.91
C GLU A 62 12.36 17.47 -19.47
N SER A 63 12.47 18.71 -19.00
CA SER A 63 12.95 19.05 -17.66
C SER A 63 12.15 18.39 -16.54
N VAL A 64 10.82 18.30 -16.71
CA VAL A 64 9.91 17.69 -15.72
C VAL A 64 10.21 16.20 -15.54
N LEU A 65 10.41 15.47 -16.63
CA LEU A 65 10.73 14.04 -16.60
C LEU A 65 12.17 13.80 -16.12
N ALA A 66 13.11 14.66 -16.51
CA ALA A 66 14.48 14.59 -16.02
C ALA A 66 14.54 14.79 -14.49
N ASN A 67 13.84 15.79 -13.97
CA ASN A 67 13.78 16.06 -12.53
C ASN A 67 13.08 14.93 -11.75
N ALA A 68 12.03 14.32 -12.33
CA ALA A 68 11.34 13.16 -11.75
C ALA A 68 12.26 11.93 -11.61
N ALA A 69 13.34 11.84 -12.38
CA ALA A 69 14.33 10.79 -12.25
C ALA A 69 15.53 11.22 -11.38
N LEU A 70 15.96 12.47 -11.41
CA LEU A 70 17.12 12.96 -10.64
C LEU A 70 16.88 12.98 -9.13
N LEU A 71 15.65 13.29 -8.68
CA LEU A 71 15.31 13.27 -7.25
C LEU A 71 15.38 11.87 -6.65
N PRO A 72 14.78 10.81 -7.25
CA PRO A 72 15.02 9.43 -6.81
C PRO A 72 16.50 9.02 -6.91
N ALA A 73 17.24 9.42 -7.96
CA ALA A 73 18.68 9.13 -8.06
C ALA A 73 19.46 9.66 -6.86
N ALA A 74 19.20 10.90 -6.45
CA ALA A 74 19.83 11.51 -5.28
C ALA A 74 19.51 10.76 -3.98
N ARG A 75 18.26 10.29 -3.81
CA ARG A 75 17.86 9.46 -2.66
C ARG A 75 18.57 8.11 -2.66
N GLU A 76 18.68 7.46 -3.81
CA GLU A 76 19.39 6.17 -3.90
C GLU A 76 20.90 6.33 -3.63
N TRP A 77 21.53 7.44 -4.06
CA TRP A 77 22.89 7.75 -3.68
C TRP A 77 23.07 7.94 -2.17
N LEU A 78 22.11 8.56 -1.48
CA LEU A 78 22.14 8.67 -0.01
C LEU A 78 22.00 7.31 0.67
N ARG A 79 21.15 6.42 0.14
CA ARG A 79 21.02 5.04 0.63
C ARG A 79 22.31 4.24 0.40
N ALA A 80 23.02 4.53 -0.68
CA ALA A 80 24.36 4.00 -0.97
C ALA A 80 25.46 4.66 -0.13
N SER A 81 25.11 5.54 0.83
CA SER A 81 26.06 6.31 1.65
C SER A 81 27.00 7.21 0.86
N ASN A 82 26.58 7.66 -0.32
CA ASN A 82 27.37 8.54 -1.21
C ASN A 82 26.72 9.94 -1.30
N ALA A 83 27.00 10.77 -0.30
CA ALA A 83 26.46 12.13 -0.21
C ALA A 83 26.96 13.06 -1.35
N ASP A 84 28.15 12.79 -1.90
CA ASP A 84 28.70 13.62 -2.98
C ASP A 84 28.01 13.33 -4.31
N ALA A 85 27.78 12.08 -4.65
CA ALA A 85 26.99 11.71 -5.83
C ALA A 85 25.53 12.21 -5.71
N ALA A 86 24.92 12.13 -4.51
CA ALA A 86 23.61 12.70 -4.26
C ALA A 86 23.58 14.22 -4.52
N SER A 87 24.60 14.93 -4.05
CA SER A 87 24.74 16.38 -4.28
C SER A 87 24.90 16.73 -5.76
N GLN A 88 25.67 15.91 -6.51
CA GLN A 88 25.82 16.07 -7.96
C GLN A 88 24.50 15.84 -8.70
N ALA A 89 23.73 14.82 -8.31
CA ALA A 89 22.40 14.58 -8.90
C ALA A 89 21.46 15.76 -8.67
N LEU A 90 21.44 16.34 -7.44
CA LEU A 90 20.66 17.54 -7.16
C LEU A 90 21.11 18.76 -7.98
N GLY A 91 22.42 18.92 -8.20
CA GLY A 91 22.97 20.01 -9.01
C GLY A 91 22.61 19.97 -10.49
N ARG A 92 22.06 18.84 -10.97
CA ARG A 92 21.60 18.65 -12.35
C ARG A 92 20.10 18.93 -12.54
N LEU A 93 19.36 19.26 -11.47
CA LEU A 93 17.94 19.61 -11.58
C LEU A 93 17.75 20.86 -12.45
N LEU A 94 16.77 20.79 -13.34
CA LEU A 94 16.49 21.83 -14.32
C LEU A 94 15.27 22.68 -13.89
N PRO A 95 15.38 24.01 -13.83
CA PRO A 95 14.22 24.86 -13.54
C PRO A 95 13.24 24.90 -14.75
N PRO A 96 11.93 25.21 -14.52
CA PRO A 96 11.33 25.46 -13.23
C PRO A 96 11.04 24.17 -12.44
N LEU A 97 11.14 24.22 -11.12
CA LEU A 97 10.74 23.16 -10.22
C LEU A 97 9.36 23.48 -9.66
N ASP A 98 8.49 22.48 -9.55
CA ASP A 98 7.23 22.62 -8.81
C ASP A 98 7.43 22.60 -7.30
N GLU A 99 6.38 22.92 -6.52
CA GLU A 99 6.46 23.00 -5.06
C GLU A 99 6.90 21.66 -4.40
N LEU A 100 6.51 20.52 -4.97
CA LEU A 100 6.87 19.21 -4.44
C LEU A 100 8.33 18.85 -4.77
N GLN A 101 8.79 19.19 -5.96
CA GLN A 101 10.18 19.01 -6.36
C GLN A 101 11.11 19.91 -5.55
N ILE A 102 10.70 21.16 -5.25
CA ILE A 102 11.44 22.07 -4.37
C ILE A 102 11.54 21.46 -2.98
N PHE A 103 10.41 20.96 -2.43
CA PHE A 103 10.41 20.32 -1.12
C PHE A 103 11.32 19.08 -1.11
N ASP A 104 11.20 18.18 -2.08
CA ASP A 104 12.02 16.96 -2.16
C ASP A 104 13.50 17.29 -2.33
N ARG A 105 13.87 18.28 -3.15
CA ARG A 105 15.24 18.79 -3.32
C ARG A 105 15.82 19.28 -1.99
N ASP A 106 15.07 20.13 -1.28
CA ASP A 106 15.58 20.79 -0.06
C ASP A 106 15.65 19.80 1.12
N LEU A 107 14.70 18.82 1.17
CA LEU A 107 14.77 17.72 2.12
C LEU A 107 16.03 16.85 1.88
N ILE A 108 16.31 16.49 0.63
CA ILE A 108 17.51 15.73 0.27
C ILE A 108 18.77 16.53 0.56
N ALA A 109 18.78 17.85 0.28
CA ALA A 109 19.91 18.73 0.60
C ALA A 109 20.18 18.80 2.11
N ALA A 110 19.14 18.83 2.93
CA ALA A 110 19.29 18.79 4.40
C ALA A 110 19.84 17.42 4.87
N GLU A 111 19.44 16.32 4.24
CA GLU A 111 19.99 15.00 4.54
C GLU A 111 21.46 14.88 4.10
N ILE A 112 21.83 15.41 2.95
CA ILE A 112 23.23 15.48 2.49
C ILE A 112 24.08 16.23 3.52
N ALA A 113 23.60 17.37 4.03
CA ALA A 113 24.30 18.13 5.05
C ALA A 113 24.49 17.33 6.36
N LEU A 114 23.46 16.58 6.79
CA LEU A 114 23.57 15.68 7.94
C LEU A 114 24.66 14.59 7.71
N ARG A 115 24.65 13.95 6.53
CA ARG A 115 25.61 12.89 6.18
C ARG A 115 27.06 13.39 6.09
N ARG A 116 27.24 14.67 5.76
CA ARG A 116 28.55 15.35 5.76
C ARG A 116 29.00 15.88 7.13
N GLY A 117 28.17 15.70 8.17
CA GLY A 117 28.46 16.26 9.50
C GLY A 117 28.11 17.74 9.65
N GLU A 118 27.52 18.37 8.64
CA GLU A 118 27.12 19.79 8.60
C GLU A 118 25.71 19.96 9.24
N SER A 119 25.50 19.37 10.42
CA SER A 119 24.14 19.25 11.02
C SER A 119 23.46 20.60 11.27
N ALA A 120 24.20 21.65 11.60
CA ALA A 120 23.64 22.98 11.78
C ALA A 120 23.04 23.53 10.47
N ARG A 121 23.77 23.39 9.35
CA ARG A 121 23.29 23.75 8.02
C ARG A 121 22.06 22.92 7.61
N GLY A 122 22.11 21.59 7.84
CA GLY A 122 20.96 20.71 7.59
C GLY A 122 19.70 21.16 8.37
N TRP A 123 19.89 21.57 9.63
CA TRP A 123 18.80 22.10 10.43
C TRP A 123 18.21 23.40 9.86
N GLU A 124 19.05 24.34 9.40
CA GLU A 124 18.60 25.59 8.79
C GLU A 124 17.81 25.34 7.50
N LEU A 125 18.31 24.48 6.63
CA LEU A 125 17.62 24.07 5.41
C LEU A 125 16.25 23.49 5.71
N LEU A 126 16.17 22.57 6.69
CA LEU A 126 14.93 21.95 7.08
C LEU A 126 13.95 22.91 7.74
N ALA A 127 14.44 23.88 8.54
CA ALA A 127 13.61 24.88 9.21
C ALA A 127 12.96 25.87 8.22
N ALA A 128 13.55 26.07 7.05
CA ALA A 128 13.01 26.90 5.99
C ALA A 128 11.89 26.22 5.18
N LEU A 129 11.73 24.89 5.30
CA LEU A 129 10.71 24.15 4.59
C LEU A 129 9.31 24.38 5.18
N ARG A 130 8.34 24.55 4.31
CA ARG A 130 6.91 24.51 4.70
C ARG A 130 6.49 23.08 4.99
N ALA A 131 5.50 22.91 5.86
CA ALA A 131 4.95 21.58 6.16
C ALA A 131 4.52 20.87 4.86
N PRO A 132 5.00 19.66 4.62
CA PRO A 132 4.71 18.92 3.39
C PRO A 132 3.28 18.39 3.38
N SER A 133 2.78 18.05 2.20
CA SER A 133 1.54 17.29 2.03
C SER A 133 1.86 15.81 1.78
N GLY A 134 1.01 14.93 2.33
CA GLY A 134 1.13 13.47 2.17
C GLY A 134 1.97 12.79 3.27
N ASN A 135 1.43 11.69 3.82
CA ASN A 135 1.97 11.00 5.00
C ASN A 135 3.43 10.56 4.82
N GLU A 136 3.81 10.12 3.63
CA GLU A 136 5.19 9.68 3.35
C GLU A 136 6.19 10.85 3.49
N ARG A 137 5.89 12.01 2.89
CA ARG A 137 6.73 13.21 3.00
C ARG A 137 6.75 13.78 4.40
N ILE A 138 5.60 13.79 5.09
CA ILE A 138 5.51 14.23 6.49
C ILE A 138 6.39 13.33 7.36
N ASN A 139 6.33 12.01 7.20
CA ASN A 139 7.18 11.08 7.95
C ASN A 139 8.68 11.29 7.63
N ALA A 140 9.05 11.42 6.36
CA ALA A 140 10.43 11.67 5.95
C ALA A 140 10.98 13.00 6.53
N TYR A 141 10.17 14.05 6.50
CA TYR A 141 10.49 15.35 7.11
C TYR A 141 10.73 15.23 8.61
N HIS A 142 9.79 14.61 9.36
CA HIS A 142 9.93 14.48 10.80
C HIS A 142 11.04 13.50 11.21
N ALA A 143 11.31 12.46 10.40
CA ALA A 143 12.44 11.56 10.61
C ALA A 143 13.78 12.29 10.50
N LEU A 144 13.98 13.06 9.43
CA LEU A 144 15.19 13.87 9.26
C LEU A 144 15.30 14.97 10.32
N ARG A 145 14.18 15.62 10.65
CA ARG A 145 14.12 16.66 11.69
C ARG A 145 14.51 16.10 13.07
N GLN A 146 14.09 14.90 13.39
CA GLN A 146 14.47 14.19 14.62
C GLN A 146 15.99 13.98 14.69
N GLN A 147 16.59 13.43 13.62
CA GLN A 147 18.02 13.20 13.53
C GLN A 147 18.84 14.49 13.62
N LEU A 148 18.47 15.50 12.86
CA LEU A 148 19.12 16.81 12.89
C LEU A 148 18.97 17.52 14.25
N ALA A 149 17.81 17.39 14.90
CA ALA A 149 17.58 17.94 16.23
C ALA A 149 18.51 17.29 17.26
N LEU A 150 18.69 15.98 17.23
CA LEU A 150 19.64 15.27 18.11
C LEU A 150 21.09 15.63 17.78
N ALA A 151 21.43 15.72 16.50
CA ALA A 151 22.79 16.11 16.06
C ALA A 151 23.15 17.56 16.42
N THR A 152 22.14 18.44 16.60
CA THR A 152 22.32 19.85 16.98
C THR A 152 21.96 20.14 18.44
N ASN A 153 21.88 19.09 19.29
CA ASN A 153 21.55 19.17 20.71
C ASN A 153 20.21 19.87 21.01
N ARG A 154 19.16 19.54 20.28
CA ARG A 154 17.79 20.06 20.43
C ARG A 154 16.79 18.95 20.77
N PRO A 155 16.95 18.25 21.91
CA PRO A 155 16.21 17.02 22.20
C PRO A 155 14.68 17.22 22.27
N LEU A 156 14.17 18.38 22.70
CA LEU A 156 12.75 18.68 22.69
C LEU A 156 12.14 18.70 21.27
N GLN A 157 12.91 19.18 20.29
CA GLN A 157 12.45 19.18 18.91
C GLN A 157 12.44 17.75 18.33
N ALA A 158 13.40 16.91 18.75
CA ALA A 158 13.41 15.51 18.41
C ALA A 158 12.18 14.77 18.98
N ILE A 159 11.83 15.01 20.24
CA ILE A 159 10.63 14.44 20.88
C ILE A 159 9.36 14.88 20.16
N ARG A 160 9.22 16.15 19.80
CA ARG A 160 8.08 16.65 19.02
C ARG A 160 7.97 15.94 17.67
N SER A 161 9.09 15.77 16.97
CA SER A 161 9.12 15.06 15.70
C SER A 161 8.76 13.57 15.85
N GLN A 162 9.17 12.94 16.95
CA GLN A 162 8.78 11.57 17.27
C GLN A 162 7.26 11.45 17.49
N ILE A 163 6.64 12.38 18.21
CA ILE A 163 5.19 12.39 18.43
C ILE A 163 4.45 12.52 17.09
N GLU A 164 4.87 13.43 16.23
CA GLU A 164 4.26 13.60 14.90
C GLU A 164 4.39 12.32 14.05
N ARG A 165 5.55 11.65 14.07
CA ARG A 165 5.73 10.37 13.38
C ARG A 165 4.82 9.27 13.92
N GLU A 166 4.62 9.20 15.22
CA GLU A 166 3.71 8.23 15.85
C GLU A 166 2.26 8.42 15.38
N THR A 167 1.81 9.67 15.13
CA THR A 167 0.46 9.93 14.61
C THR A 167 0.23 9.42 13.18
N LEU A 168 1.30 9.23 12.41
CA LEU A 168 1.23 8.74 11.03
C LEU A 168 1.19 7.21 10.93
N VAL A 169 1.51 6.51 12.01
CA VAL A 169 1.56 5.05 12.06
C VAL A 169 0.31 4.53 12.73
N ALA A 170 -0.53 3.83 11.97
CA ALA A 170 -1.77 3.26 12.49
C ALA A 170 -1.56 1.94 13.26
N ASP A 171 -0.44 1.25 13.01
CA ASP A 171 -0.11 -0.03 13.64
C ASP A 171 0.62 0.18 14.97
N PRO A 172 0.09 -0.33 16.11
CA PRO A 172 0.75 -0.26 17.41
C PRO A 172 2.13 -0.92 17.46
N ALA A 173 2.37 -1.97 16.68
CA ALA A 173 3.68 -2.60 16.59
C ALA A 173 4.69 -1.69 15.90
N GLY A 174 4.26 -0.99 14.85
CA GLY A 174 5.05 0.05 14.18
C GLY A 174 5.34 1.23 15.13
N VAL A 175 4.36 1.69 15.91
CA VAL A 175 4.56 2.73 16.93
C VAL A 175 5.55 2.25 17.99
N ALA A 176 5.42 1.00 18.48
CA ALA A 176 6.35 0.44 19.44
C ALA A 176 7.77 0.32 18.87
N GLN A 177 7.91 0.03 17.57
CA GLN A 177 9.21 0.02 16.89
C GLN A 177 9.81 1.43 16.81
N LEU A 178 9.05 2.43 16.39
CA LEU A 178 9.49 3.84 16.36
C LEU A 178 9.96 4.31 17.75
N ARG A 179 9.27 3.91 18.81
CA ARG A 179 9.65 4.24 20.19
C ARG A 179 10.96 3.58 20.63
N ARG A 180 11.20 2.34 20.21
CA ARG A 180 12.48 1.64 20.46
C ARG A 180 13.63 2.32 19.72
N GLU A 181 13.43 2.63 18.45
CA GLU A 181 14.43 3.32 17.62
C GLU A 181 14.74 4.69 18.19
N PHE A 182 13.74 5.46 18.58
CA PHE A 182 13.93 6.78 19.17
C PHE A 182 14.67 6.72 20.51
N LEU A 183 14.34 5.75 21.38
CA LEU A 183 15.08 5.58 22.64
C LEU A 183 16.55 5.21 22.39
N ALA A 184 16.82 4.37 21.39
CA ALA A 184 18.19 4.01 20.99
C ALA A 184 18.96 5.23 20.43
N GLU A 185 18.32 6.09 19.64
CA GLU A 185 18.91 7.35 19.16
C GLU A 185 19.23 8.33 20.31
N LEU A 186 18.31 8.48 21.27
CA LEU A 186 18.52 9.27 22.47
C LEU A 186 19.66 8.69 23.33
N GLN A 187 19.71 7.38 23.51
CA GLN A 187 20.78 6.67 24.22
C GLN A 187 22.15 6.93 23.55
N ALA A 188 22.23 6.74 22.24
CA ALA A 188 23.46 7.01 21.48
C ALA A 188 23.90 8.47 21.59
N THR A 189 22.95 9.40 21.70
CA THR A 189 23.23 10.83 21.89
C THR A 189 23.84 11.11 23.25
N VAL A 190 23.34 10.46 24.31
CA VAL A 190 23.95 10.51 25.66
C VAL A 190 25.35 9.90 25.65
N GLU A 191 25.54 8.77 24.99
CA GLU A 191 26.81 8.07 24.91
C GLU A 191 27.90 8.88 24.16
N ARG A 192 27.50 9.72 23.21
CA ARG A 192 28.39 10.70 22.57
C ARG A 192 28.72 11.91 23.42
N GLY A 193 28.22 11.96 24.66
CA GLY A 193 28.50 13.05 25.62
C GLY A 193 27.59 14.26 25.53
N ALA A 194 26.49 14.18 24.79
CA ALA A 194 25.52 15.26 24.78
C ALA A 194 24.75 15.31 26.11
N LEU A 195 24.65 16.49 26.70
CA LEU A 195 23.88 16.71 27.93
C LEU A 195 22.39 16.78 27.59
N ILE A 196 21.66 15.72 27.92
CA ILE A 196 20.20 15.72 27.88
C ILE A 196 19.69 16.12 29.27
N ASP A 197 19.37 17.41 29.46
CA ASP A 197 18.84 17.91 30.73
C ASP A 197 17.31 17.80 30.77
N PRO A 198 16.74 16.97 31.68
CA PRO A 198 15.30 16.86 31.86
C PRO A 198 14.59 18.19 32.20
N ARG A 199 15.31 19.15 32.76
CA ARG A 199 14.75 20.48 33.10
C ARG A 199 14.32 21.27 31.87
N LEU A 200 14.85 20.96 30.68
CA LEU A 200 14.43 21.56 29.41
C LEU A 200 12.95 21.33 29.12
N ALA A 201 12.36 20.25 29.59
CA ALA A 201 10.96 19.91 29.37
C ALA A 201 9.98 20.77 30.19
N GLY A 202 10.45 21.49 31.23
CA GLY A 202 9.59 22.28 32.06
C GLY A 202 8.49 21.45 32.74
N ARG A 203 7.23 21.75 32.43
CA ARG A 203 6.06 21.01 32.94
C ARG A 203 5.55 19.90 32.02
N ASP A 204 6.19 19.68 30.90
CA ASP A 204 5.82 18.62 29.94
C ASP A 204 6.29 17.26 30.46
N ALA A 205 5.37 16.50 31.05
CA ALA A 205 5.65 15.18 31.62
C ALA A 205 6.06 14.14 30.55
N LEU A 206 5.54 14.26 29.32
CA LEU A 206 5.89 13.38 28.22
C LEU A 206 7.34 13.63 27.77
N ALA A 207 7.70 14.89 27.57
CA ALA A 207 9.07 15.23 27.21
C ALA A 207 10.04 14.93 28.35
N SER A 208 9.69 15.23 29.61
CA SER A 208 10.51 14.88 30.79
C SER A 208 10.79 13.38 30.87
N GLY A 209 9.76 12.56 30.66
CA GLY A 209 9.90 11.11 30.69
C GLY A 209 10.87 10.57 29.64
N TRP A 210 10.87 11.09 28.41
CA TRP A 210 11.83 10.72 27.37
C TRP A 210 13.26 11.16 27.71
N LEU A 211 13.43 12.40 28.21
CA LEU A 211 14.75 12.93 28.57
C LEU A 211 15.36 12.18 29.77
N GLU A 212 14.54 11.79 30.76
CA GLU A 212 14.99 10.96 31.89
C GLU A 212 15.23 9.49 31.47
N ALA A 213 14.49 8.98 30.48
CA ALA A 213 14.68 7.61 29.99
C ALA A 213 16.03 7.41 29.30
N ALA A 214 16.53 8.39 28.55
CA ALA A 214 17.75 8.28 27.76
C ALA A 214 19.00 7.90 28.60
N PRO A 215 19.37 8.60 29.68
CA PRO A 215 20.49 8.21 30.52
C PRO A 215 20.28 6.88 31.27
N LEU A 216 19.03 6.55 31.61
CA LEU A 216 18.70 5.23 32.18
C LEU A 216 18.89 4.11 31.17
N ALA A 217 18.52 4.34 29.90
CA ALA A 217 18.75 3.42 28.80
C ALA A 217 20.25 3.15 28.60
N ALA A 218 21.06 4.21 28.57
CA ALA A 218 22.52 4.09 28.46
C ALA A 218 23.15 3.33 29.66
N ARG A 219 22.62 3.54 30.86
CA ARG A 219 23.04 2.81 32.05
C ARG A 219 22.61 1.34 32.01
N ALA A 220 21.36 1.06 31.65
CA ALA A 220 20.80 -0.27 31.55
C ALA A 220 21.51 -1.13 30.50
N ALA A 221 21.88 -0.54 29.35
CA ALA A 221 22.61 -1.23 28.29
C ALA A 221 24.00 -1.72 28.72
N ARG A 222 24.62 -1.11 29.74
CA ARG A 222 25.93 -1.48 30.29
C ARG A 222 25.84 -2.41 31.51
N ALA A 223 24.63 -2.65 32.02
CA ALA A 223 24.39 -3.47 33.21
C ALA A 223 23.93 -4.89 32.81
N PRO A 224 24.08 -5.89 33.70
CA PRO A 224 23.43 -7.18 33.48
C PRO A 224 21.91 -7.04 33.34
N ILE A 225 21.30 -7.85 32.48
CA ILE A 225 19.85 -7.80 32.21
C ILE A 225 19.01 -7.88 33.51
N SER A 226 19.44 -8.67 34.48
CA SER A 226 18.79 -8.79 35.80
C SER A 226 18.74 -7.49 36.60
N ALA A 227 19.62 -6.53 36.32
CA ALA A 227 19.67 -5.24 37.00
C ALA A 227 18.73 -4.19 36.37
N ASN A 228 18.25 -4.39 35.14
CA ASN A 228 17.47 -3.39 34.38
C ASN A 228 16.18 -3.01 35.09
N ALA A 229 15.50 -3.98 35.72
CA ALA A 229 14.27 -3.72 36.47
C ALA A 229 14.52 -2.74 37.63
N GLY A 230 15.63 -2.89 38.34
CA GLY A 230 16.04 -1.99 39.44
C GLY A 230 16.44 -0.61 38.93
N ILE A 231 17.21 -0.53 37.83
CA ILE A 231 17.66 0.75 37.22
C ILE A 231 16.47 1.58 36.79
N THR A 232 15.42 0.98 36.26
CA THR A 232 14.26 1.67 35.69
C THR A 232 13.08 1.81 36.66
N ALA A 233 13.14 1.21 37.86
CA ALA A 233 12.02 1.11 38.80
C ALA A 233 11.47 2.49 39.25
N ALA A 234 12.36 3.41 39.65
CA ALA A 234 11.96 4.76 40.06
C ALA A 234 11.30 5.54 38.96
N TRP A 235 11.84 5.45 37.73
CA TRP A 235 11.29 6.08 36.54
C TRP A 235 9.90 5.52 36.20
N ARG A 236 9.71 4.18 36.21
CA ARG A 236 8.41 3.55 35.96
C ARG A 236 7.35 3.96 36.99
N LYS A 237 7.74 4.10 38.24
CA LYS A 237 6.83 4.61 39.28
C LYS A 237 6.40 6.04 39.01
N ARG A 238 7.31 6.88 38.49
CA ARG A 238 7.04 8.29 38.19
C ARG A 238 6.24 8.47 36.90
N TYR A 239 6.45 7.60 35.90
CA TYR A 239 5.85 7.66 34.57
C TYR A 239 5.18 6.32 34.19
N PRO A 240 4.11 5.89 34.87
CA PRO A 240 3.55 4.52 34.73
C PRO A 240 3.01 4.22 33.32
N ASN A 241 2.49 5.24 32.61
CA ASN A 241 1.87 5.08 31.28
C ASN A 241 2.69 5.76 30.17
N HIS A 242 3.99 5.97 30.40
CA HIS A 242 4.81 6.69 29.43
C HIS A 242 5.16 5.82 28.22
N PRO A 243 5.15 6.37 26.97
CA PRO A 243 5.49 5.64 25.75
C PRO A 243 6.84 4.91 25.76
N ALA A 244 7.85 5.45 26.45
CA ALA A 244 9.17 4.83 26.58
C ALA A 244 9.19 3.58 27.49
N ALA A 245 8.14 3.29 28.27
CA ALA A 245 8.17 2.22 29.27
C ALA A 245 8.41 0.82 28.67
N ALA A 246 7.74 0.52 27.54
CA ALA A 246 7.91 -0.73 26.82
C ALA A 246 9.32 -0.84 26.19
N ALA A 247 9.82 0.25 25.61
CA ALA A 247 11.16 0.30 25.02
C ALA A 247 12.26 0.11 26.08
N LEU A 248 12.14 0.77 27.24
CA LEU A 248 13.07 0.61 28.39
C LEU A 248 13.09 -0.83 28.93
N ALA A 249 11.95 -1.53 28.90
CA ALA A 249 11.86 -2.91 29.37
C ALA A 249 12.68 -3.90 28.53
N LEU A 250 12.91 -3.58 27.27
CA LEU A 250 13.60 -4.44 26.30
C LEU A 250 15.11 -4.17 26.20
N ILE A 251 15.64 -3.17 26.91
CA ILE A 251 17.07 -2.87 26.87
C ILE A 251 17.88 -4.05 27.45
N GLY A 252 18.92 -4.45 26.72
CA GLY A 252 19.80 -5.56 27.08
C GLY A 252 19.21 -6.94 26.77
N GLN A 253 17.95 -7.05 26.38
CA GLN A 253 17.44 -8.25 25.74
C GLN A 253 17.93 -8.24 24.28
N ALA A 254 18.44 -9.39 23.80
CA ALA A 254 18.77 -9.51 22.38
C ALA A 254 17.55 -9.10 21.58
N PRO A 255 17.68 -8.19 20.58
CA PRO A 255 16.58 -7.93 19.68
C PRO A 255 16.16 -9.28 19.08
N PRO A 256 14.85 -9.52 18.88
CA PRO A 256 14.44 -10.64 18.07
C PRO A 256 15.25 -10.53 16.77
N PRO A 257 15.79 -11.62 16.22
CA PRO A 257 16.72 -11.58 15.13
C PRO A 257 16.10 -10.79 13.98
N GLN A 258 16.57 -9.56 13.81
CA GLN A 258 16.35 -8.82 12.59
C GLN A 258 17.08 -9.60 11.51
N PRO A 259 16.47 -9.82 10.32
CA PRO A 259 17.23 -10.36 9.21
C PRO A 259 18.40 -9.42 8.97
N ALA A 260 19.61 -9.94 9.16
CA ALA A 260 20.85 -9.21 8.98
C ALA A 260 20.87 -8.62 7.58
N VAL A 261 20.86 -7.29 7.49
CA VAL A 261 21.36 -6.59 6.31
C VAL A 261 22.85 -6.83 6.33
N ALA A 262 23.30 -7.79 5.53
CA ALA A 262 24.71 -8.15 5.41
C ALA A 262 25.49 -6.91 4.98
N ALA A 263 26.33 -6.42 5.87
CA ALA A 263 27.41 -5.52 5.51
C ALA A 263 28.31 -6.29 4.52
N ALA A 264 28.30 -5.86 3.26
CA ALA A 264 29.15 -6.43 2.22
C ALA A 264 30.61 -6.10 2.56
N SER A 265 31.29 -7.09 3.11
CA SER A 265 32.74 -7.14 3.16
C SER A 265 33.28 -7.29 1.74
N ASN A 266 34.22 -6.42 1.37
CA ASN A 266 34.96 -6.47 0.12
C ASN A 266 35.71 -7.80 -0.03
N ALA A 267 35.16 -8.78 -0.71
CA ALA A 267 35.85 -9.93 -1.22
C ALA A 267 35.70 -9.97 -2.76
N ARG A 268 36.85 -9.97 -3.41
CA ARG A 268 37.11 -10.02 -4.85
C ARG A 268 36.43 -11.25 -5.46
N PRO A 269 35.76 -11.17 -6.62
CA PRO A 269 35.11 -12.33 -7.21
C PRO A 269 36.17 -13.29 -7.78
N VAL A 270 36.22 -14.47 -7.22
CA VAL A 270 36.81 -15.64 -7.86
C VAL A 270 35.76 -16.23 -8.78
N ALA A 271 36.07 -16.33 -10.06
CA ALA A 271 35.21 -16.96 -11.04
C ALA A 271 35.00 -18.43 -10.66
N ALA A 272 33.75 -18.82 -10.44
CA ALA A 272 33.35 -20.21 -10.34
C ALA A 272 32.85 -20.70 -11.72
N PRO A 273 33.14 -21.95 -12.12
CA PRO A 273 32.73 -22.49 -13.39
C PRO A 273 31.22 -22.70 -13.44
N ALA A 274 30.66 -22.51 -14.62
CA ALA A 274 29.26 -22.81 -14.91
C ALA A 274 29.01 -24.29 -14.65
N ALA A 275 28.24 -24.56 -13.59
CA ALA A 275 27.67 -25.88 -13.33
C ALA A 275 26.18 -25.84 -13.67
N ASP A 276 25.75 -26.86 -14.33
CA ASP A 276 24.45 -27.12 -14.90
C ASP A 276 23.28 -26.75 -13.98
N LEU A 277 22.28 -26.08 -14.57
CA LEU A 277 20.96 -25.82 -13.98
C LEU A 277 20.23 -27.15 -13.79
N GLU A 278 20.58 -27.91 -12.77
CA GLU A 278 19.74 -29.00 -12.30
C GLU A 278 18.53 -28.49 -11.53
N ALA A 279 17.41 -29.08 -11.85
CA ALA A 279 16.06 -28.87 -11.37
C ALA A 279 15.96 -28.41 -9.90
N GLY A 280 15.40 -27.21 -9.73
CA GLY A 280 14.75 -26.62 -8.55
C GLY A 280 14.99 -27.26 -7.19
N ALA A 281 15.80 -26.61 -6.36
CA ALA A 281 16.01 -27.03 -4.98
C ALA A 281 14.70 -27.08 -4.17
N ALA A 282 14.46 -28.13 -3.41
CA ALA A 282 13.35 -28.23 -2.46
C ALA A 282 13.48 -27.14 -1.36
N PRO A 283 12.37 -26.65 -0.82
CA PRO A 283 12.43 -25.68 0.29
C PRO A 283 13.18 -26.31 1.47
N LEU A 284 14.04 -25.51 2.11
CA LEU A 284 14.91 -25.95 3.18
C LEU A 284 14.34 -25.55 4.54
N THR A 285 14.60 -26.38 5.57
CA THR A 285 14.42 -25.97 6.97
C THR A 285 15.43 -24.89 7.34
N PRO A 286 15.28 -24.17 8.48
CA PRO A 286 16.31 -23.24 8.98
C PRO A 286 17.70 -23.88 9.13
N ALA A 287 17.77 -25.21 9.27
CA ALA A 287 19.01 -25.96 9.34
C ALA A 287 19.55 -26.40 7.94
N GLY A 288 18.96 -25.92 6.85
CA GLY A 288 19.40 -26.23 5.48
C GLY A 288 19.00 -27.61 4.95
N GLN A 289 18.15 -28.37 5.67
CA GLN A 289 17.67 -29.66 5.24
C GLN A 289 16.40 -29.55 4.38
N PRO A 290 16.18 -30.41 3.35
CA PRO A 290 14.93 -30.45 2.62
C PRO A 290 13.75 -30.75 3.54
N LEU A 291 12.65 -30.03 3.37
CA LEU A 291 11.42 -30.29 4.11
C LEU A 291 10.88 -31.68 3.76
N PRO A 292 10.45 -32.49 4.76
CA PRO A 292 9.90 -33.80 4.49
C PRO A 292 8.61 -33.67 3.65
N ARG A 293 8.39 -34.61 2.76
CA ARG A 293 7.17 -34.69 1.95
C ARG A 293 6.00 -35.08 2.85
N ALA A 294 5.14 -34.11 3.18
CA ALA A 294 3.96 -34.33 4.01
C ALA A 294 2.78 -33.52 3.44
N ALA A 295 1.58 -34.09 3.52
CA ALA A 295 0.36 -33.41 3.11
C ALA A 295 0.20 -32.09 3.88
N HIS A 296 0.09 -30.98 3.17
CA HIS A 296 -0.07 -29.64 3.76
C HIS A 296 -0.78 -28.70 2.80
N VAL A 297 -1.35 -27.63 3.34
CA VAL A 297 -1.80 -26.48 2.54
C VAL A 297 -0.61 -25.54 2.37
N ALA A 298 -0.24 -25.26 1.14
CA ALA A 298 0.81 -24.29 0.82
C ALA A 298 0.22 -22.89 0.70
N VAL A 299 0.88 -21.90 1.31
CA VAL A 299 0.46 -20.48 1.26
C VAL A 299 1.59 -19.66 0.66
N LEU A 300 1.35 -19.11 -0.53
CA LEU A 300 2.29 -18.32 -1.31
C LEU A 300 1.97 -16.82 -1.10
N LEU A 301 2.77 -16.12 -0.30
CA LEU A 301 2.56 -14.73 0.06
C LEU A 301 3.88 -13.94 0.05
N PRO A 302 3.85 -12.63 -0.25
CA PRO A 302 5.01 -11.75 -0.08
C PRO A 302 5.21 -11.46 1.41
N LEU A 303 6.00 -12.27 2.11
CA LEU A 303 6.24 -12.12 3.56
C LEU A 303 7.43 -11.21 3.87
N SER A 304 8.14 -10.76 2.84
CA SER A 304 9.24 -9.77 2.92
C SER A 304 9.09 -8.73 1.81
N GLY A 305 9.96 -7.69 1.79
CA GLY A 305 9.92 -6.63 0.79
C GLY A 305 8.72 -5.67 0.92
N ARG A 306 8.43 -4.94 -0.15
CA ARG A 306 7.45 -3.83 -0.17
C ARG A 306 6.02 -4.24 0.20
N ASN A 307 5.63 -5.46 -0.12
CA ASN A 307 4.27 -5.98 0.12
C ASN A 307 4.18 -6.82 1.41
N ALA A 308 5.24 -6.85 2.23
CA ALA A 308 5.32 -7.69 3.44
C ALA A 308 4.17 -7.41 4.42
N SER A 309 3.81 -6.15 4.63
CA SER A 309 2.71 -5.78 5.53
C SER A 309 1.38 -6.44 5.11
N ALA A 310 1.07 -6.45 3.81
CA ALA A 310 -0.14 -7.09 3.30
C ALA A 310 -0.06 -8.62 3.45
N GLY A 311 1.07 -9.21 3.09
CA GLY A 311 1.30 -10.66 3.22
C GLY A 311 1.23 -11.15 4.67
N ILE A 312 1.77 -10.39 5.63
CA ILE A 312 1.73 -10.69 7.06
C ILE A 312 0.30 -10.65 7.60
N GLN A 313 -0.50 -9.62 7.25
CA GLN A 313 -1.90 -9.51 7.68
C GLN A 313 -2.75 -10.67 7.14
N LEU A 314 -2.55 -11.07 5.89
CA LEU A 314 -3.17 -12.25 5.29
C LEU A 314 -2.75 -13.54 6.00
N ARG A 315 -1.44 -13.71 6.25
CA ARG A 315 -0.90 -14.84 7.00
C ARG A 315 -1.56 -14.97 8.36
N ASP A 316 -1.69 -13.86 9.08
CA ASP A 316 -2.25 -13.85 10.44
C ASP A 316 -3.75 -14.22 10.42
N GLY A 317 -4.50 -13.78 9.41
CA GLY A 317 -5.88 -14.21 9.18
C GLY A 317 -5.99 -15.71 8.84
N ILE A 318 -5.12 -16.21 7.96
CA ILE A 318 -5.03 -17.64 7.63
C ILE A 318 -4.70 -18.47 8.87
N LEU A 319 -3.73 -18.04 9.68
CA LEU A 319 -3.35 -18.73 10.90
C LEU A 319 -4.48 -18.72 11.95
N ALA A 320 -5.20 -17.61 12.10
CA ALA A 320 -6.34 -17.54 12.97
C ALA A 320 -7.39 -18.59 12.58
N ALA A 321 -7.80 -18.62 11.31
CA ALA A 321 -8.77 -19.61 10.83
C ALA A 321 -8.24 -21.05 10.96
N HIS A 322 -6.95 -21.28 10.65
CA HIS A 322 -6.30 -22.56 10.80
C HIS A 322 -6.33 -23.08 12.25
N PHE A 323 -6.05 -22.22 13.24
CA PHE A 323 -6.04 -22.62 14.65
C PHE A 323 -7.44 -22.73 15.26
N PHE A 324 -8.47 -22.16 14.67
CA PHE A 324 -9.86 -22.39 15.04
C PHE A 324 -10.38 -23.78 14.60
N GLU A 325 -9.72 -24.44 13.65
CA GLU A 325 -10.06 -25.82 13.30
C GLU A 325 -9.67 -26.78 14.43
N PRO A 326 -10.49 -27.82 14.70
CA PRO A 326 -10.13 -28.84 15.68
C PRO A 326 -8.79 -29.51 15.32
N GLU A 327 -7.91 -29.70 16.29
CA GLU A 327 -6.56 -30.23 16.08
C GLU A 327 -6.56 -31.57 15.33
N ALA A 328 -7.53 -32.44 15.63
CA ALA A 328 -7.64 -33.76 15.01
C ALA A 328 -7.88 -33.73 13.48
N THR A 329 -8.47 -32.65 12.96
CA THR A 329 -8.80 -32.49 11.52
C THR A 329 -7.94 -31.43 10.83
N ARG A 330 -7.11 -30.72 11.60
CA ARG A 330 -6.32 -29.60 11.12
C ARG A 330 -5.22 -30.05 10.18
N THR A 331 -5.27 -29.56 8.93
CA THR A 331 -4.22 -29.83 7.93
C THR A 331 -3.04 -28.90 8.16
N PRO A 332 -1.79 -29.41 8.20
CA PRO A 332 -0.60 -28.55 8.34
C PRO A 332 -0.56 -27.45 7.27
N VAL A 333 -0.09 -26.25 7.66
CA VAL A 333 0.11 -25.12 6.76
C VAL A 333 1.60 -24.83 6.59
N ARG A 334 2.05 -24.49 5.37
CA ARG A 334 3.42 -24.05 5.07
C ARG A 334 3.40 -22.78 4.25
N PHE A 335 4.22 -21.83 4.64
CA PHE A 335 4.33 -20.52 3.99
C PHE A 335 5.54 -20.48 3.08
N TYR A 336 5.36 -19.91 1.88
CA TYR A 336 6.38 -19.69 0.86
C TYR A 336 6.42 -18.20 0.54
N ASP A 337 7.59 -17.57 0.76
CA ASP A 337 7.75 -16.12 0.56
C ASP A 337 8.00 -15.81 -0.92
N THR A 338 7.00 -15.25 -1.61
CA THR A 338 7.08 -14.89 -3.03
C THR A 338 7.95 -13.65 -3.29
N ALA A 339 8.35 -12.92 -2.26
CA ALA A 339 9.29 -11.81 -2.41
C ALA A 339 10.77 -12.27 -2.45
N ARG A 340 11.06 -13.50 -1.99
CA ARG A 340 12.42 -14.07 -1.99
C ARG A 340 12.70 -15.00 -3.16
N GLN A 341 11.66 -15.51 -3.79
CA GLN A 341 11.75 -16.44 -4.93
C GLN A 341 10.58 -16.19 -5.88
N SER A 342 10.74 -16.56 -7.15
CA SER A 342 9.64 -16.41 -8.09
C SER A 342 8.48 -17.34 -7.72
N VAL A 343 7.27 -16.99 -8.17
CA VAL A 343 6.06 -17.77 -7.87
C VAL A 343 6.14 -19.17 -8.45
N GLU A 344 6.75 -19.35 -9.60
CA GLU A 344 6.95 -20.65 -10.25
C GLU A 344 7.84 -21.56 -9.40
N VAL A 345 8.92 -21.01 -8.82
CA VAL A 345 9.82 -21.74 -7.92
C VAL A 345 9.10 -22.11 -6.64
N ALA A 346 8.36 -21.18 -6.03
CA ALA A 346 7.58 -21.43 -4.82
C ALA A 346 6.50 -22.50 -5.07
N PHE A 347 5.82 -22.41 -6.20
CA PHE A 347 4.77 -23.33 -6.62
C PHE A 347 5.31 -24.76 -6.83
N ALA A 348 6.39 -24.89 -7.59
CA ALA A 348 7.06 -26.17 -7.81
C ALA A 348 7.60 -26.77 -6.50
N ALA A 349 8.12 -25.94 -5.60
CA ALA A 349 8.60 -26.35 -4.29
C ALA A 349 7.45 -26.88 -3.42
N ALA A 350 6.32 -26.17 -3.37
CA ALA A 350 5.13 -26.56 -2.64
C ALA A 350 4.58 -27.92 -3.15
N THR A 351 4.45 -28.07 -4.47
CA THR A 351 3.99 -29.32 -5.11
C THR A 351 4.90 -30.50 -4.80
N ARG A 352 6.22 -30.33 -4.93
CA ARG A 352 7.20 -31.37 -4.59
C ARG A 352 7.19 -31.74 -3.11
N ALA A 353 6.93 -30.76 -2.23
CA ALA A 353 6.84 -30.98 -0.78
C ALA A 353 5.54 -31.67 -0.34
N GLY A 354 4.61 -31.96 -1.27
CA GLY A 354 3.36 -32.67 -1.00
C GLY A 354 2.19 -31.75 -0.65
N ALA A 355 2.17 -30.51 -1.18
CA ALA A 355 1.00 -29.65 -1.04
C ALA A 355 -0.26 -30.34 -1.60
N VAL A 356 -1.36 -30.26 -0.86
CA VAL A 356 -2.67 -30.79 -1.27
C VAL A 356 -3.62 -29.69 -1.74
N PHE A 357 -3.27 -28.46 -1.45
CA PHE A 357 -3.95 -27.24 -1.88
C PHE A 357 -2.96 -26.06 -1.83
N ILE A 358 -3.14 -25.06 -2.70
CA ILE A 358 -2.32 -23.86 -2.74
C ILE A 358 -3.22 -22.63 -2.55
N ILE A 359 -2.89 -21.76 -1.57
CA ILE A 359 -3.49 -20.44 -1.38
C ILE A 359 -2.48 -19.39 -1.84
N GLY A 360 -2.91 -18.42 -2.65
CA GLY A 360 -2.05 -17.40 -3.25
C GLY A 360 -1.71 -17.73 -4.70
N PRO A 361 -0.89 -16.88 -5.33
CA PRO A 361 -0.25 -15.68 -4.79
C PRO A 361 -1.20 -14.48 -4.62
N LEU A 362 -0.67 -13.42 -3.99
CA LEU A 362 -1.41 -12.18 -3.76
C LEU A 362 -1.22 -11.15 -4.87
N VAL A 363 0.00 -11.03 -5.39
CA VAL A 363 0.36 -9.99 -6.36
C VAL A 363 -0.21 -10.36 -7.74
N ARG A 364 -0.83 -9.38 -8.42
CA ARG A 364 -1.58 -9.63 -9.66
C ARG A 364 -0.73 -10.26 -10.76
N GLU A 365 0.49 -9.78 -10.93
CA GLU A 365 1.44 -10.30 -11.92
C GLU A 365 1.84 -11.76 -11.61
N GLU A 366 1.93 -12.11 -10.34
CA GLU A 366 2.23 -13.46 -9.88
C GLU A 366 1.06 -14.44 -10.12
N VAL A 367 -0.20 -13.95 -10.13
CA VAL A 367 -1.38 -14.78 -10.40
C VAL A 367 -1.36 -15.35 -11.83
N VAL A 368 -0.85 -14.58 -12.79
CA VAL A 368 -0.66 -15.02 -14.18
C VAL A 368 0.31 -16.20 -14.25
N ALA A 369 1.45 -16.09 -13.59
CA ALA A 369 2.47 -17.13 -13.53
C ALA A 369 1.96 -18.38 -12.77
N ALA A 370 1.18 -18.18 -11.69
CA ALA A 370 0.54 -19.28 -10.95
C ALA A 370 -0.50 -20.01 -11.80
N ALA A 371 -1.30 -19.31 -12.61
CA ALA A 371 -2.26 -19.94 -13.51
C ALA A 371 -1.57 -20.81 -14.59
N ALA A 372 -0.46 -20.33 -15.15
CA ALA A 372 0.36 -21.13 -16.08
C ALA A 372 0.94 -22.39 -15.41
N SER A 373 1.41 -22.28 -14.16
CA SER A 373 1.89 -23.42 -13.37
C SER A 373 0.76 -24.39 -13.03
N ALA A 374 -0.43 -23.91 -12.73
CA ALA A 374 -1.61 -24.70 -12.37
C ALA A 374 -2.21 -25.48 -13.57
N ALA A 375 -1.87 -25.11 -14.79
CA ALA A 375 -2.30 -25.84 -15.99
C ALA A 375 -1.57 -27.18 -16.19
N GLN A 376 -0.52 -27.47 -15.43
CA GLN A 376 0.27 -28.70 -15.55
C GLN A 376 -0.45 -29.89 -14.87
N PRO A 377 -0.29 -31.13 -15.39
CA PRO A 377 -0.87 -32.32 -14.77
C PRO A 377 -0.34 -32.57 -13.34
N GLY A 378 -1.20 -33.06 -12.45
CA GLY A 378 -0.80 -33.48 -11.11
C GLY A 378 -0.56 -32.32 -10.10
N VAL A 379 -0.94 -31.12 -10.46
CA VAL A 379 -0.84 -29.95 -9.61
C VAL A 379 -2.05 -29.87 -8.66
N PRO A 380 -1.87 -29.51 -7.37
CA PRO A 380 -2.99 -29.33 -6.45
C PRO A 380 -3.89 -28.15 -6.84
N PRO A 381 -5.18 -28.15 -6.42
CA PRO A 381 -6.07 -27.02 -6.62
C PRO A 381 -5.51 -25.72 -6.03
N VAL A 382 -5.83 -24.59 -6.68
CA VAL A 382 -5.30 -23.27 -6.34
C VAL A 382 -6.44 -22.30 -6.01
N LEU A 383 -6.29 -21.53 -4.95
CA LEU A 383 -7.06 -20.33 -4.65
C LEU A 383 -6.13 -19.12 -4.73
N ALA A 384 -6.04 -18.50 -5.89
CA ALA A 384 -5.30 -17.25 -6.07
C ALA A 384 -5.97 -16.12 -5.29
N LEU A 385 -5.17 -15.23 -4.67
CA LEU A 385 -5.65 -14.12 -3.86
C LEU A 385 -5.74 -12.80 -4.65
N ASN A 386 -5.91 -12.91 -5.96
CA ASN A 386 -6.20 -11.83 -6.89
C ASN A 386 -6.82 -12.39 -8.17
N PHE A 387 -7.17 -11.50 -9.10
CA PHE A 387 -7.83 -11.86 -10.35
C PHE A 387 -6.86 -11.83 -11.52
N LEU A 388 -7.04 -12.76 -12.46
CA LEU A 388 -6.41 -12.71 -13.78
C LEU A 388 -6.91 -11.48 -14.55
N PRO A 389 -6.09 -10.89 -15.44
CA PRO A 389 -6.54 -9.90 -16.41
C PRO A 389 -7.71 -10.41 -17.25
N VAL A 390 -8.64 -9.52 -17.59
CA VAL A 390 -9.87 -9.88 -18.35
C VAL A 390 -9.56 -10.46 -19.73
N GLU A 391 -8.43 -10.06 -20.31
CA GLU A 391 -7.99 -10.47 -21.65
C GLU A 391 -7.36 -11.88 -21.68
N GLN A 392 -7.15 -12.49 -20.53
CA GLN A 392 -6.54 -13.83 -20.45
C GLN A 392 -7.60 -14.92 -20.53
N SER A 393 -7.19 -16.03 -21.17
CA SER A 393 -7.96 -17.27 -21.33
C SER A 393 -8.58 -17.75 -20.02
N ALA A 394 -9.65 -18.54 -20.12
CA ALA A 394 -10.30 -19.15 -18.96
C ALA A 394 -9.27 -19.80 -18.00
N PRO A 395 -9.44 -19.64 -16.69
CA PRO A 395 -8.52 -20.21 -15.71
C PRO A 395 -8.45 -21.74 -15.85
N PRO A 396 -7.31 -22.39 -15.54
CA PRO A 396 -7.18 -23.83 -15.56
C PRO A 396 -8.20 -24.51 -14.64
N ALA A 397 -8.51 -25.76 -14.92
CA ALA A 397 -9.35 -26.56 -14.02
C ALA A 397 -8.75 -26.62 -12.60
N GLY A 398 -9.58 -26.41 -11.57
CA GLY A 398 -9.12 -26.36 -10.18
C GLY A 398 -8.52 -25.02 -9.74
N PHE A 399 -8.41 -24.03 -10.62
CA PHE A 399 -7.94 -22.68 -10.28
C PHE A 399 -9.13 -21.76 -9.92
N LYS A 400 -9.16 -21.30 -8.68
CA LYS A 400 -10.14 -20.34 -8.20
C LYS A 400 -9.48 -19.02 -7.90
N GLN A 401 -10.25 -17.93 -7.97
CA GLN A 401 -9.75 -16.57 -7.85
C GLN A 401 -10.57 -15.85 -6.78
N PHE A 402 -9.90 -15.34 -5.75
CA PHE A 402 -10.51 -14.59 -4.68
C PHE A 402 -9.77 -13.27 -4.49
N GLY A 403 -10.47 -12.15 -4.44
CA GLY A 403 -9.84 -10.84 -4.32
C GLY A 403 -10.75 -9.80 -3.66
N LEU A 404 -10.14 -8.76 -3.11
CA LEU A 404 -10.83 -7.56 -2.65
C LEU A 404 -10.80 -6.55 -3.79
N SER A 405 -11.82 -6.55 -4.64
CA SER A 405 -11.88 -5.75 -5.86
C SER A 405 -12.72 -4.47 -5.63
N PRO A 406 -12.13 -3.28 -5.73
CA PRO A 406 -12.89 -2.03 -5.76
C PRO A 406 -13.83 -1.93 -6.97
N GLU A 407 -13.48 -2.61 -8.08
CA GLU A 407 -14.33 -2.71 -9.27
C GLU A 407 -15.63 -3.46 -8.97
N ASP A 408 -15.60 -4.53 -8.14
CA ASP A 408 -16.80 -5.26 -7.74
C ASP A 408 -17.68 -4.41 -6.81
N GLU A 409 -17.08 -3.61 -5.93
CA GLU A 409 -17.81 -2.64 -5.12
C GLU A 409 -18.48 -1.57 -5.99
N ALA A 410 -17.81 -1.09 -7.02
CA ALA A 410 -18.37 -0.13 -7.98
C ALA A 410 -19.55 -0.73 -8.76
N ARG A 411 -19.48 -2.01 -9.17
CA ARG A 411 -20.60 -2.74 -9.78
C ARG A 411 -21.76 -2.86 -8.80
N ALA A 412 -21.49 -3.19 -7.53
CA ALA A 412 -22.52 -3.26 -6.50
C ALA A 412 -23.21 -1.91 -6.29
N VAL A 413 -22.46 -0.79 -6.31
CA VAL A 413 -23.03 0.56 -6.24
C VAL A 413 -23.96 0.85 -7.42
N ALA A 414 -23.54 0.54 -8.65
CA ALA A 414 -24.36 0.72 -9.83
C ALA A 414 -25.65 -0.11 -9.77
N GLN A 415 -25.57 -1.38 -9.38
CA GLN A 415 -26.71 -2.29 -9.21
C GLN A 415 -27.70 -1.76 -8.15
N ARG A 416 -27.19 -1.29 -7.00
CA ARG A 416 -28.01 -0.71 -5.95
C ARG A 416 -28.73 0.56 -6.41
N ALA A 417 -28.01 1.47 -7.05
CA ALA A 417 -28.61 2.70 -7.59
C ALA A 417 -29.74 2.39 -8.57
N LEU A 418 -29.52 1.42 -9.48
CA LEU A 418 -30.54 0.96 -10.43
C LEU A 418 -31.75 0.33 -9.73
N ALA A 419 -31.54 -0.51 -8.70
CA ALA A 419 -32.60 -1.12 -7.90
C ALA A 419 -33.43 -0.06 -7.14
N GLU A 420 -32.80 1.05 -6.73
CA GLU A 420 -33.47 2.20 -6.13
C GLU A 420 -34.10 3.15 -7.17
N GLY A 421 -34.11 2.78 -8.46
CA GLY A 421 -34.71 3.56 -9.54
C GLY A 421 -33.86 4.74 -10.02
N ARG A 422 -32.60 4.87 -9.54
CA ARG A 422 -31.69 5.96 -9.90
C ARG A 422 -30.89 5.59 -11.14
N ARG A 423 -30.96 6.38 -12.18
CA ARG A 423 -30.37 6.06 -13.49
C ARG A 423 -29.38 7.11 -14.00
N ARG A 424 -29.40 8.33 -13.46
CA ARG A 424 -28.61 9.45 -13.95
C ARG A 424 -27.54 9.85 -12.94
N ALA A 425 -26.32 9.42 -13.21
CA ALA A 425 -25.17 9.57 -12.31
C ALA A 425 -24.28 10.76 -12.68
N VAL A 426 -23.72 11.41 -11.66
CA VAL A 426 -22.46 12.16 -11.77
C VAL A 426 -21.39 11.36 -11.03
N VAL A 427 -20.20 11.24 -11.62
CA VAL A 427 -19.07 10.50 -11.03
C VAL A 427 -17.92 11.44 -10.73
N LEU A 428 -17.40 11.35 -9.53
CA LEU A 428 -16.24 12.11 -9.05
C LEU A 428 -15.19 11.09 -8.59
N ALA A 429 -14.25 10.73 -9.44
CA ALA A 429 -13.26 9.69 -9.18
C ALA A 429 -11.86 10.27 -8.95
N PRO A 430 -10.98 9.64 -8.17
CA PRO A 430 -9.58 10.02 -8.10
C PRO A 430 -8.91 9.87 -9.47
N ALA A 431 -7.98 10.76 -9.80
CA ALA A 431 -7.15 10.62 -10.98
C ALA A 431 -6.23 9.38 -10.88
N GLY A 432 -5.93 8.78 -12.04
CA GLY A 432 -5.02 7.64 -12.16
C GLY A 432 -5.72 6.31 -12.39
N ASP A 433 -4.92 5.25 -12.56
CA ASP A 433 -5.38 3.93 -13.02
C ASP A 433 -6.45 3.30 -12.12
N TRP A 434 -6.32 3.46 -10.80
CA TRP A 434 -7.32 2.96 -9.86
C TRP A 434 -8.70 3.58 -10.11
N GLY A 435 -8.77 4.91 -10.18
CA GLY A 435 -10.02 5.64 -10.44
C GLY A 435 -10.61 5.29 -11.80
N ASN A 436 -9.77 5.13 -12.82
CA ASN A 436 -10.20 4.76 -14.17
C ASN A 436 -10.84 3.36 -14.21
N ARG A 437 -10.24 2.37 -13.53
CA ARG A 437 -10.80 1.00 -13.46
C ARG A 437 -12.12 0.95 -12.71
N VAL A 438 -12.20 1.65 -11.57
CA VAL A 438 -13.43 1.74 -10.76
C VAL A 438 -14.55 2.42 -11.55
N LEU A 439 -14.24 3.52 -12.26
CA LEU A 439 -15.19 4.22 -13.13
C LEU A 439 -15.65 3.32 -14.29
N ALA A 440 -14.74 2.57 -14.92
CA ALA A 440 -15.08 1.67 -16.02
C ALA A 440 -16.05 0.57 -15.58
N ALA A 441 -15.80 -0.07 -14.44
CA ALA A 441 -16.67 -1.11 -13.88
C ALA A 441 -18.04 -0.57 -13.46
N PHE A 442 -18.08 0.63 -12.88
CA PHE A 442 -19.33 1.33 -12.56
C PHE A 442 -20.14 1.65 -13.81
N ARG A 443 -19.49 2.23 -14.83
CA ARG A 443 -20.10 2.61 -16.10
C ARG A 443 -20.72 1.41 -16.81
N GLU A 444 -19.92 0.35 -16.99
CA GLU A 444 -20.37 -0.89 -17.64
C GLU A 444 -21.66 -1.41 -17.02
N THR A 445 -21.71 -1.49 -15.69
CA THR A 445 -22.88 -2.01 -14.98
C THR A 445 -24.08 -1.05 -15.02
N LEU A 446 -23.84 0.25 -14.84
CA LEU A 446 -24.91 1.25 -14.87
C LEU A 446 -25.56 1.34 -16.25
N GLU A 447 -24.74 1.40 -17.32
CA GLU A 447 -25.23 1.52 -18.71
C GLU A 447 -25.93 0.24 -19.16
N ALA A 448 -25.41 -0.95 -18.80
CA ALA A 448 -26.10 -2.24 -19.04
C ALA A 448 -27.49 -2.30 -18.38
N GLY A 449 -27.68 -1.65 -17.23
CA GLY A 449 -28.96 -1.51 -16.55
C GLY A 449 -29.83 -0.35 -17.05
N GLY A 450 -29.48 0.31 -18.14
CA GLY A 450 -30.22 1.44 -18.74
C GLY A 450 -30.04 2.76 -17.99
N GLY A 451 -28.97 2.91 -17.21
CA GLY A 451 -28.57 4.18 -16.62
C GLY A 451 -27.59 4.94 -17.53
N VAL A 452 -27.22 6.16 -17.13
CA VAL A 452 -26.32 7.04 -17.87
C VAL A 452 -25.44 7.86 -16.93
N ILE A 453 -24.18 8.06 -17.30
CA ILE A 453 -23.28 9.00 -16.63
C ILE A 453 -23.40 10.35 -17.33
N LEU A 454 -23.98 11.33 -16.62
CA LEU A 454 -24.19 12.68 -17.11
C LEU A 454 -22.91 13.52 -17.15
N ALA A 455 -22.02 13.29 -16.20
CA ALA A 455 -20.69 13.88 -16.11
C ALA A 455 -19.76 12.98 -15.29
N SER A 456 -18.49 13.01 -15.63
CA SER A 456 -17.43 12.27 -14.93
C SER A 456 -16.20 13.15 -14.82
N GLU A 457 -15.80 13.46 -13.60
CA GLU A 457 -14.62 14.29 -13.30
C GLU A 457 -13.55 13.46 -12.60
N SER A 458 -12.33 13.65 -13.08
CA SER A 458 -11.13 13.02 -12.49
C SER A 458 -10.47 14.03 -11.56
N LEU A 459 -10.50 13.77 -10.26
CA LEU A 459 -10.06 14.71 -9.22
C LEU A 459 -8.62 14.45 -8.82
N SER A 460 -7.77 15.47 -8.98
CA SER A 460 -6.40 15.51 -8.51
C SER A 460 -6.18 16.73 -7.62
N GLY A 461 -5.95 16.54 -6.32
CA GLY A 461 -5.54 17.60 -5.41
C GLY A 461 -6.54 18.76 -5.24
N ARG A 462 -6.12 20.00 -5.55
CA ARG A 462 -6.82 21.25 -5.19
C ARG A 462 -7.98 21.68 -6.09
N GLU A 463 -8.22 21.04 -7.22
CA GLU A 463 -9.18 21.48 -8.23
C GLU A 463 -10.60 20.92 -8.07
N VAL A 464 -10.98 20.55 -6.86
CA VAL A 464 -12.29 19.94 -6.58
C VAL A 464 -13.45 20.91 -6.87
N GLY A 465 -13.33 22.18 -6.50
CA GLY A 465 -14.38 23.18 -6.69
C GLY A 465 -14.76 23.40 -8.15
N PRO A 466 -13.81 23.75 -9.04
CA PRO A 466 -14.07 23.91 -10.47
C PRO A 466 -14.63 22.66 -11.14
N ALA A 467 -14.07 21.48 -10.84
CA ALA A 467 -14.56 20.21 -11.37
C ALA A 467 -16.03 19.95 -10.99
N LEU A 468 -16.39 20.23 -9.72
CA LEU A 468 -17.78 20.11 -9.26
C LEU A 468 -18.72 21.13 -9.94
N GLN A 469 -18.27 22.36 -10.14
CA GLN A 469 -19.05 23.37 -10.87
C GLN A 469 -19.35 22.92 -12.30
N SER A 470 -18.37 22.37 -12.98
CA SER A 470 -18.51 21.78 -14.31
C SER A 470 -19.48 20.59 -14.31
N ALA A 471 -19.24 19.59 -13.47
CA ALA A 471 -20.06 18.38 -13.40
C ALA A 471 -21.54 18.68 -13.07
N LEU A 472 -21.78 19.64 -12.18
CA LEU A 472 -23.11 20.08 -11.78
C LEU A 472 -23.71 21.16 -12.70
N ARG A 473 -22.94 21.68 -13.68
CA ARG A 473 -23.30 22.82 -14.55
C ARG A 473 -23.69 24.10 -13.80
N VAL A 474 -23.06 24.34 -12.68
CA VAL A 474 -23.23 25.57 -11.91
C VAL A 474 -22.63 26.76 -12.66
N ASP A 475 -21.52 26.55 -13.35
CA ASP A 475 -20.85 27.49 -14.25
C ASP A 475 -21.77 27.96 -15.38
N ASP A 476 -22.57 27.07 -16.00
CA ASP A 476 -23.60 27.41 -16.98
C ASP A 476 -24.67 28.35 -16.39
N SER A 477 -25.08 28.10 -15.15
CA SER A 477 -26.04 28.96 -14.42
C SER A 477 -25.47 30.35 -14.19
N MET A 478 -24.20 30.44 -13.77
CA MET A 478 -23.50 31.71 -13.60
C MET A 478 -23.28 32.44 -14.94
N ALA A 479 -22.95 31.71 -15.98
CA ALA A 479 -22.79 32.29 -17.33
C ALA A 479 -24.10 32.84 -17.90
N ARG A 480 -25.24 32.14 -17.69
CA ARG A 480 -26.57 32.66 -18.06
C ARG A 480 -26.90 33.94 -17.31
N HIS A 481 -26.66 33.97 -15.99
CA HIS A 481 -26.89 35.16 -15.19
C HIS A 481 -26.11 36.39 -15.73
N ARG A 482 -24.79 36.22 -15.97
CA ARG A 482 -23.93 37.28 -16.50
C ARG A 482 -24.45 37.81 -17.87
N ARG A 483 -24.90 36.90 -18.75
CA ARG A 483 -25.47 37.30 -20.04
C ARG A 483 -26.76 38.10 -19.88
N ILE A 484 -27.67 37.67 -19.01
CA ILE A 484 -28.94 38.36 -18.76
C ILE A 484 -28.67 39.73 -18.12
N GLN A 485 -27.79 39.81 -17.14
CA GLN A 485 -27.40 41.05 -16.49
C GLN A 485 -26.78 42.07 -17.46
N ALA A 486 -25.93 41.60 -18.39
CA ALA A 486 -25.33 42.44 -19.40
C ALA A 486 -26.37 42.99 -20.41
N VAL A 487 -27.46 42.25 -20.66
CA VAL A 487 -28.55 42.71 -21.58
C VAL A 487 -29.48 43.69 -20.88
N LEU A 488 -29.76 43.46 -19.59
CA LEU A 488 -30.72 44.29 -18.84
C LEU A 488 -30.07 45.52 -18.18
N ASP A 489 -28.73 45.57 -18.13
CA ASP A 489 -27.95 46.63 -17.48
C ASP A 489 -28.44 46.98 -16.04
N THR A 490 -28.90 45.97 -15.35
CA THR A 490 -29.48 46.11 -14.01
C THR A 490 -28.96 44.96 -13.10
N PRO A 491 -28.56 45.27 -11.84
CA PRO A 491 -28.17 44.21 -10.88
C PRO A 491 -29.36 43.30 -10.60
N LEU A 492 -29.20 42.01 -10.89
CA LEU A 492 -30.19 40.97 -10.64
C LEU A 492 -29.82 40.16 -9.41
N ALA A 493 -30.78 39.93 -8.52
CA ALA A 493 -30.62 38.93 -7.48
C ALA A 493 -30.42 37.55 -8.12
N PHE A 494 -29.37 36.85 -7.73
CA PHE A 494 -28.99 35.57 -8.34
C PHE A 494 -28.61 34.53 -7.29
N GLN A 495 -29.13 33.36 -7.51
CA GLN A 495 -28.69 32.16 -6.83
C GLN A 495 -28.32 31.13 -7.91
N SER A 496 -27.07 30.66 -7.88
CA SER A 496 -26.62 29.64 -8.80
C SER A 496 -27.39 28.33 -8.55
N ARG A 497 -27.75 27.65 -9.61
CA ARG A 497 -28.47 26.37 -9.55
C ARG A 497 -27.73 25.32 -10.34
N ARG A 498 -27.61 24.14 -9.74
CA ARG A 498 -27.14 22.94 -10.44
C ARG A 498 -28.17 22.47 -11.48
N ARG A 499 -27.74 21.59 -12.38
CA ARG A 499 -28.67 20.84 -13.25
C ARG A 499 -29.63 20.00 -12.40
N ALA A 500 -30.90 19.90 -12.86
CA ALA A 500 -31.94 19.24 -12.08
C ALA A 500 -32.08 17.73 -12.38
N ASP A 501 -31.40 17.25 -13.42
CA ASP A 501 -31.55 15.89 -13.96
C ASP A 501 -30.59 14.86 -13.36
N ILE A 502 -29.91 15.17 -12.26
CA ILE A 502 -29.03 14.23 -11.54
C ILE A 502 -29.85 13.46 -10.52
N ASP A 503 -29.78 12.12 -10.54
CA ASP A 503 -30.42 11.27 -9.55
C ASP A 503 -29.51 10.97 -8.37
N PHE A 504 -28.19 10.86 -8.61
CA PHE A 504 -27.21 10.55 -7.55
C PHE A 504 -25.77 10.90 -7.96
N VAL A 505 -24.86 10.85 -6.98
CA VAL A 505 -23.42 11.03 -7.17
C VAL A 505 -22.69 9.78 -6.73
N PHE A 506 -21.75 9.29 -7.55
CA PHE A 506 -20.80 8.25 -7.16
C PHE A 506 -19.43 8.87 -6.92
N MET A 507 -18.88 8.67 -5.74
CA MET A 507 -17.63 9.28 -5.25
C MET A 507 -16.70 8.19 -4.71
N PRO A 508 -16.14 7.31 -5.56
CA PRO A 508 -15.15 6.33 -5.08
C PRO A 508 -13.90 7.06 -4.58
N GLY A 509 -13.35 6.62 -3.47
CA GLY A 509 -12.12 7.22 -2.94
C GLY A 509 -11.92 7.02 -1.46
N GLN A 510 -10.72 7.34 -1.01
CA GLN A 510 -10.34 7.24 0.39
C GLN A 510 -11.06 8.29 1.25
N ALA A 511 -11.36 7.95 2.50
CA ALA A 511 -12.02 8.82 3.47
C ALA A 511 -11.39 10.23 3.55
N ALA A 512 -10.06 10.32 3.51
CA ALA A 512 -9.34 11.59 3.57
C ALA A 512 -9.70 12.53 2.40
N SER A 513 -9.81 12.01 1.18
CA SER A 513 -10.23 12.77 0.01
C SER A 513 -11.71 13.14 0.08
N LEU A 514 -12.56 12.18 0.47
CA LEU A 514 -14.00 12.38 0.55
C LEU A 514 -14.41 13.41 1.61
N ARG A 515 -13.63 13.56 2.71
CA ARG A 515 -13.81 14.65 3.68
C ARG A 515 -13.59 16.04 3.07
N GLN A 516 -12.86 16.14 1.97
CA GLN A 516 -12.71 17.39 1.22
C GLN A 516 -13.80 17.54 0.15
N TRP A 517 -14.12 16.45 -0.57
CA TRP A 517 -15.02 16.50 -1.72
C TRP A 517 -16.49 16.63 -1.33
N ARG A 518 -16.93 15.91 -0.31
CA ARG A 518 -18.35 15.92 0.10
C ARG A 518 -18.86 17.29 0.59
N PRO A 519 -18.13 18.07 1.42
CA PRO A 519 -18.50 19.44 1.76
C PRO A 519 -18.53 20.35 0.53
N GLN A 520 -17.59 20.22 -0.41
CA GLN A 520 -17.57 20.99 -1.65
C GLN A 520 -18.79 20.68 -2.53
N LEU A 521 -19.19 19.41 -2.63
CA LEU A 521 -20.41 19.00 -3.31
C LEU A 521 -21.65 19.68 -2.70
N ARG A 522 -21.75 19.71 -1.36
CA ARG A 522 -22.82 20.41 -0.66
C ARG A 522 -22.82 21.92 -0.94
N PHE A 523 -21.64 22.52 -0.91
CA PHE A 523 -21.47 23.96 -1.20
C PHE A 523 -21.90 24.33 -2.63
N GLN A 524 -21.69 23.45 -3.61
CA GLN A 524 -22.12 23.63 -5.00
C GLN A 524 -23.60 23.25 -5.22
N GLY A 525 -24.39 23.07 -4.16
CA GLY A 525 -25.82 22.77 -4.24
C GLY A 525 -26.15 21.31 -4.53
N GLY A 526 -25.20 20.38 -4.33
CA GLY A 526 -25.41 18.93 -4.46
C GLY A 526 -25.63 18.22 -3.12
N GLY A 527 -25.96 18.94 -2.05
CA GLY A 527 -26.09 18.38 -0.71
C GLY A 527 -27.25 17.43 -0.51
N ASP A 528 -28.32 17.62 -1.27
CA ASP A 528 -29.54 16.80 -1.29
C ASP A 528 -29.43 15.55 -2.18
N LEU A 529 -28.38 15.46 -3.01
CA LEU A 529 -28.17 14.31 -3.88
C LEU A 529 -27.73 13.09 -3.05
N PRO A 530 -28.38 11.92 -3.25
CA PRO A 530 -27.85 10.66 -2.77
C PRO A 530 -26.42 10.45 -3.24
N ALA A 531 -25.53 10.08 -2.32
CA ALA A 531 -24.12 9.92 -2.64
C ALA A 531 -23.64 8.53 -2.22
N TYR A 532 -22.96 7.87 -3.15
CA TYR A 532 -22.39 6.54 -2.96
C TYR A 532 -20.87 6.57 -3.06
N ALA A 533 -20.21 5.64 -2.36
CA ALA A 533 -18.77 5.44 -2.41
C ALA A 533 -18.41 3.96 -2.39
N THR A 534 -17.12 3.66 -2.48
CA THR A 534 -16.53 2.34 -2.19
C THR A 534 -16.20 2.20 -0.70
N SER A 535 -15.83 1.02 -0.25
CA SER A 535 -15.46 0.73 1.15
C SER A 535 -14.31 1.61 1.68
N ASP A 536 -13.44 2.12 0.81
CA ASP A 536 -12.35 3.04 1.16
C ASP A 536 -12.83 4.38 1.76
N ALA A 537 -14.13 4.68 1.64
CA ALA A 537 -14.77 5.82 2.29
C ALA A 537 -14.79 5.73 3.83
N TRP A 538 -14.61 4.54 4.37
CA TRP A 538 -14.66 4.29 5.80
C TRP A 538 -13.28 3.95 6.39
N ASP A 539 -12.80 4.83 7.26
CA ASP A 539 -11.54 4.68 8.00
C ASP A 539 -11.74 4.49 9.52
N GLY A 540 -12.96 4.14 9.94
CA GLY A 540 -13.30 3.97 11.36
C GLY A 540 -13.72 5.27 12.06
N ARG A 541 -13.80 6.41 11.35
CA ARG A 541 -14.13 7.71 11.92
C ARG A 541 -15.36 8.31 11.23
N ALA A 542 -16.43 8.49 12.00
CA ALA A 542 -17.57 9.28 11.57
C ALA A 542 -17.26 10.78 11.60
N GLY A 543 -18.05 11.56 10.88
CA GLY A 543 -17.95 13.03 10.87
C GLY A 543 -19.03 13.65 10.01
N ALA A 544 -19.40 14.89 10.34
CA ALA A 544 -20.43 15.64 9.60
C ALA A 544 -20.06 15.84 8.12
N GLU A 545 -18.77 15.87 7.81
CA GLU A 545 -18.25 16.04 6.46
C GLU A 545 -18.58 14.87 5.53
N LEU A 546 -18.63 13.62 6.06
CA LEU A 546 -18.97 12.43 5.30
C LEU A 546 -20.44 12.00 5.46
N ALA A 547 -21.21 12.65 6.33
CA ALA A 547 -22.59 12.23 6.63
C ALA A 547 -23.45 12.09 5.36
N GLY A 548 -24.29 11.06 5.32
CA GLY A 548 -25.15 10.72 4.18
C GLY A 548 -24.44 10.03 3.01
N LEU A 549 -23.17 9.60 3.19
CA LEU A 549 -22.45 8.81 2.20
C LEU A 549 -22.75 7.33 2.40
N VAL A 550 -23.25 6.66 1.36
CA VAL A 550 -23.64 5.24 1.37
C VAL A 550 -22.56 4.42 0.67
N PHE A 551 -22.14 3.30 1.26
CA PHE A 551 -21.10 2.46 0.70
C PHE A 551 -21.29 0.97 1.08
N PRO A 552 -20.81 0.03 0.26
CA PRO A 552 -20.75 -1.37 0.60
C PRO A 552 -19.43 -1.68 1.34
N ASP A 553 -19.49 -2.53 2.37
CA ASP A 553 -18.28 -3.05 3.01
C ASP A 553 -18.53 -4.45 3.59
N MET A 554 -17.47 -5.12 4.01
CA MET A 554 -17.51 -6.42 4.65
C MET A 554 -18.01 -6.30 6.12
N ASP A 555 -18.66 -7.33 6.60
CA ASP A 555 -19.16 -7.40 8.00
C ASP A 555 -18.05 -7.16 9.03
N TRP A 556 -16.83 -7.60 8.71
CA TRP A 556 -15.66 -7.40 9.54
C TRP A 556 -15.36 -5.92 9.82
N SER A 557 -15.53 -5.05 8.84
CA SER A 557 -15.25 -3.60 8.96
C SER A 557 -16.37 -2.82 9.61
N LEU A 558 -17.60 -3.28 9.50
CA LEU A 558 -18.79 -2.51 9.86
C LEU A 558 -19.20 -2.60 11.33
N ALA A 559 -18.50 -3.30 12.18
CA ALA A 559 -18.67 -3.39 13.64
C ALA A 559 -20.02 -3.93 14.15
N THR A 560 -21.00 -4.19 13.29
CA THR A 560 -22.33 -4.73 13.61
C THR A 560 -22.53 -6.06 12.90
N LEU A 561 -22.98 -7.12 13.57
CA LEU A 561 -22.30 -8.34 13.28
C LEU A 561 -23.29 -9.50 13.34
N ALA A 562 -23.22 -10.34 12.32
CA ALA A 562 -23.58 -11.74 12.52
C ALA A 562 -22.82 -12.26 13.76
N PRO A 563 -23.46 -12.98 14.69
CA PRO A 563 -22.83 -13.41 15.95
C PRO A 563 -21.49 -14.13 15.76
N ALA A 564 -21.34 -14.90 14.68
CA ALA A 564 -20.11 -15.60 14.35
C ALA A 564 -18.94 -14.65 14.04
N VAL A 565 -19.18 -13.56 13.33
CA VAL A 565 -18.14 -12.56 13.00
C VAL A 565 -17.80 -11.73 14.23
N ALA A 566 -18.76 -11.48 15.13
CA ALA A 566 -18.53 -10.80 16.40
C ALA A 566 -17.60 -11.62 17.31
N ALA A 567 -17.88 -12.92 17.45
CA ALA A 567 -17.03 -13.83 18.22
C ALA A 567 -15.61 -13.88 17.64
N LEU A 568 -15.47 -14.08 16.31
CA LEU A 568 -14.20 -14.09 15.64
C LEU A 568 -13.41 -12.80 15.86
N ARG A 569 -14.06 -11.63 15.86
CA ARG A 569 -13.40 -10.35 16.16
C ARG A 569 -12.91 -10.27 17.60
N ALA A 570 -13.72 -10.72 18.56
CA ALA A 570 -13.34 -10.73 19.96
C ALA A 570 -12.13 -11.64 20.21
N ASP A 571 -12.15 -12.85 19.65
CA ASP A 571 -11.06 -13.81 19.75
C ASP A 571 -9.79 -13.31 19.07
N THR A 572 -9.94 -12.67 17.90
CA THR A 572 -8.83 -12.05 17.18
C THR A 572 -8.23 -10.88 17.96
N ALA A 573 -9.05 -10.02 18.55
CA ALA A 573 -8.59 -8.90 19.37
C ALA A 573 -7.84 -9.39 20.61
N ALA A 574 -8.27 -10.48 21.22
CA ALA A 574 -7.59 -11.10 22.34
C ALA A 574 -6.22 -11.69 21.96
N ALA A 575 -6.11 -12.31 20.77
CA ALA A 575 -4.90 -12.98 20.30
C ALA A 575 -3.86 -12.04 19.66
N PHE A 576 -4.31 -11.05 18.88
CA PHE A 576 -3.46 -10.20 18.01
C PHE A 576 -3.53 -8.71 18.37
N GLY A 577 -4.36 -8.30 19.32
CA GLY A 577 -4.62 -6.90 19.64
C GLY A 577 -5.61 -6.21 18.68
N ASP A 578 -6.09 -5.03 19.08
CA ASP A 578 -7.17 -4.30 18.39
C ASP A 578 -6.87 -3.92 16.91
N SER A 579 -5.63 -3.68 16.57
CA SER A 579 -5.24 -3.20 15.23
C SER A 579 -5.31 -4.29 14.16
N SER A 580 -4.86 -5.51 14.49
CA SER A 580 -4.91 -6.66 13.58
C SER A 580 -6.34 -7.17 13.39
N GLY A 581 -7.16 -7.09 14.45
CA GLY A 581 -8.56 -7.47 14.40
C GLY A 581 -9.43 -6.61 13.47
N ARG A 582 -8.97 -5.43 13.06
CA ARG A 582 -9.71 -4.49 12.18
C ARG A 582 -9.29 -4.51 10.72
N SER A 583 -8.21 -5.18 10.36
CA SER A 583 -7.70 -5.22 9.00
C SER A 583 -8.61 -5.98 8.04
N ARG A 584 -8.95 -5.39 6.90
CA ARG A 584 -9.64 -6.07 5.80
C ARG A 584 -8.83 -7.24 5.24
N LEU A 585 -7.49 -7.11 5.21
CA LEU A 585 -6.59 -8.17 4.75
C LEU A 585 -6.53 -9.35 5.72
N PHE A 586 -6.68 -9.12 7.02
CA PHE A 586 -6.82 -10.19 8.00
C PHE A 586 -8.10 -11.01 7.73
N ALA A 587 -9.25 -10.35 7.61
CA ALA A 587 -10.52 -11.00 7.28
C ALA A 587 -10.45 -11.77 5.95
N PHE A 588 -9.76 -11.21 4.97
CA PHE A 588 -9.53 -11.82 3.68
C PHE A 588 -8.68 -13.11 3.78
N GLY A 589 -7.61 -13.08 4.57
CA GLY A 589 -6.80 -14.26 4.87
C GLY A 589 -7.59 -15.35 5.61
N HIS A 590 -8.40 -14.95 6.61
CA HIS A 590 -9.29 -15.86 7.31
C HIS A 590 -10.23 -16.59 6.33
N ASP A 591 -10.93 -15.85 5.48
CA ASP A 591 -11.90 -16.42 4.55
C ASP A 591 -11.23 -17.25 3.45
N ALA A 592 -10.01 -16.90 3.03
CA ALA A 592 -9.23 -17.72 2.11
C ALA A 592 -8.96 -19.11 2.68
N TRP A 593 -8.68 -19.20 3.99
CA TRP A 593 -8.52 -20.49 4.67
C TRP A 593 -9.84 -21.26 4.77
N VAL A 594 -10.91 -20.61 5.22
CA VAL A 594 -12.24 -21.25 5.37
C VAL A 594 -12.74 -21.75 4.01
N LEU A 595 -12.54 -20.96 2.95
CA LEU A 595 -12.94 -21.31 1.59
C LEU A 595 -12.15 -22.52 1.05
N GLN A 596 -10.81 -22.55 1.25
CA GLN A 596 -10.02 -23.73 0.84
C GLN A 596 -10.45 -24.99 1.61
N SER A 597 -10.78 -24.88 2.90
CA SER A 597 -11.27 -26.01 3.69
C SER A 597 -12.59 -26.54 3.13
N ALA A 598 -13.53 -25.64 2.77
CA ALA A 598 -14.78 -26.02 2.11
C ALA A 598 -14.55 -26.70 0.75
N LEU A 599 -13.69 -26.14 -0.10
CA LEU A 599 -13.37 -26.68 -1.41
C LEU A 599 -12.71 -28.08 -1.33
N ARG A 600 -11.81 -28.29 -0.37
CA ARG A 600 -11.20 -29.59 -0.11
C ARG A 600 -12.21 -30.63 0.40
N ALA A 601 -13.21 -30.19 1.13
CA ALA A 601 -14.32 -31.04 1.55
C ALA A 601 -15.36 -31.31 0.43
N GLY A 602 -15.08 -30.87 -0.81
CA GLY A 602 -16.00 -31.01 -1.94
C GLY A 602 -17.20 -30.07 -1.91
N LYS A 603 -17.20 -29.06 -1.04
CA LYS A 603 -18.27 -28.06 -0.92
C LYS A 603 -17.90 -26.81 -1.70
N THR A 604 -18.52 -26.60 -2.86
CA THR A 604 -18.37 -25.36 -3.63
C THR A 604 -19.52 -24.41 -3.26
N PRO A 605 -19.22 -23.24 -2.66
CA PRO A 605 -20.28 -22.27 -2.33
C PRO A 605 -20.96 -21.75 -3.60
N THR A 606 -22.30 -21.67 -3.58
CA THR A 606 -23.13 -21.11 -4.66
C THR A 606 -23.92 -19.91 -4.16
N VAL A 607 -24.62 -19.22 -5.05
CA VAL A 607 -25.50 -18.08 -4.65
C VAL A 607 -26.64 -18.56 -3.75
N GLU A 608 -27.19 -19.77 -3.97
CA GLU A 608 -28.26 -20.35 -3.17
C GLU A 608 -27.77 -20.91 -1.82
N SER A 609 -26.48 -21.30 -1.76
CA SER A 609 -25.83 -21.82 -0.56
C SER A 609 -24.46 -21.16 -0.38
N PRO A 610 -24.44 -19.88 0.00
CA PRO A 610 -23.18 -19.15 0.16
C PRO A 610 -22.44 -19.57 1.42
N LEU A 611 -21.13 -19.43 1.40
CA LEU A 611 -20.30 -19.56 2.58
C LEU A 611 -20.31 -18.21 3.32
N VAL A 612 -20.72 -18.22 4.57
CA VAL A 612 -20.69 -17.02 5.43
C VAL A 612 -19.26 -16.79 5.89
N GLY A 613 -18.65 -15.71 5.42
CA GLY A 613 -17.29 -15.31 5.75
C GLY A 613 -17.24 -13.98 6.51
N ALA A 614 -16.06 -13.62 6.96
CA ALA A 614 -15.74 -12.31 7.55
C ALA A 614 -15.80 -11.19 6.50
N THR A 615 -15.52 -11.51 5.23
CA THR A 615 -15.54 -10.56 4.11
C THR A 615 -16.90 -10.47 3.41
N GLY A 616 -17.91 -11.18 3.88
CA GLY A 616 -19.27 -11.22 3.35
C GLY A 616 -19.76 -12.63 3.07
N GLN A 617 -20.87 -12.75 2.36
CA GLN A 617 -21.33 -14.05 1.85
C GLN A 617 -20.59 -14.36 0.55
N LEU A 618 -19.94 -15.53 0.51
CA LEU A 618 -19.06 -15.95 -0.57
C LEU A 618 -19.76 -16.99 -1.43
N SER A 619 -19.73 -16.81 -2.75
CA SER A 619 -20.13 -17.80 -3.76
C SER A 619 -19.10 -17.85 -4.85
N ILE A 620 -19.06 -18.96 -5.63
CA ILE A 620 -18.11 -19.13 -6.73
C ILE A 620 -18.90 -19.21 -8.02
N ASP A 621 -18.58 -18.34 -8.97
CA ASP A 621 -19.20 -18.34 -10.29
C ASP A 621 -18.62 -19.41 -11.23
N ALA A 622 -19.22 -19.55 -12.42
CA ALA A 622 -18.80 -20.52 -13.43
C ALA A 622 -17.36 -20.29 -13.93
N ALA A 623 -16.85 -19.07 -13.86
CA ALA A 623 -15.48 -18.72 -14.20
C ALA A 623 -14.48 -18.98 -13.06
N GLY A 624 -14.94 -19.54 -11.93
CA GLY A 624 -14.10 -19.81 -10.77
C GLY A 624 -13.72 -18.60 -9.96
N ARG A 625 -14.43 -17.47 -10.13
CA ARG A 625 -14.22 -16.25 -9.34
C ARG A 625 -15.11 -16.28 -8.10
N VAL A 626 -14.53 -15.95 -6.97
CA VAL A 626 -15.28 -15.78 -5.73
C VAL A 626 -15.98 -14.43 -5.75
N GLN A 627 -17.30 -14.48 -5.70
CA GLN A 627 -18.18 -13.31 -5.58
C GLN A 627 -18.47 -13.06 -4.10
N ARG A 628 -18.49 -11.80 -3.70
CA ARG A 628 -18.78 -11.37 -2.32
C ARG A 628 -20.07 -10.56 -2.29
N SER A 629 -21.03 -10.97 -1.49
CA SER A 629 -22.18 -10.13 -1.15
C SER A 629 -21.83 -9.28 0.07
N LEU A 630 -21.76 -7.97 -0.12
CA LEU A 630 -21.34 -7.00 0.89
C LEU A 630 -22.54 -6.40 1.62
N ARG A 631 -22.32 -5.95 2.84
CA ARG A 631 -23.28 -5.15 3.58
C ARG A 631 -23.23 -3.69 3.19
N TRP A 632 -24.37 -3.02 3.38
CA TRP A 632 -24.49 -1.61 3.09
C TRP A 632 -24.54 -0.78 4.37
N ALA A 633 -23.79 0.31 4.40
CA ALA A 633 -23.78 1.25 5.49
C ALA A 633 -23.88 2.68 5.00
N GLU A 634 -24.41 3.55 5.84
CA GLU A 634 -24.40 5.00 5.68
C GLU A 634 -23.57 5.62 6.78
N ILE A 635 -22.70 6.55 6.43
CA ILE A 635 -21.95 7.32 7.40
C ILE A 635 -22.85 8.40 7.99
N GLY A 636 -23.11 8.33 9.30
CA GLY A 636 -23.78 9.38 10.05
C GLY A 636 -22.79 10.42 10.61
N SER A 637 -23.30 11.44 11.27
CA SER A 637 -22.47 12.44 11.96
C SER A 637 -21.69 11.88 13.16
N SER A 638 -22.23 10.83 13.81
CA SER A 638 -21.68 10.25 15.04
C SER A 638 -21.31 8.76 14.92
N GLY A 639 -21.60 8.10 13.81
CA GLY A 639 -21.35 6.67 13.62
C GLY A 639 -21.87 6.14 12.30
N LEU A 640 -21.83 4.82 12.13
CA LEU A 640 -22.40 4.13 10.99
C LEU A 640 -23.86 3.74 11.27
N ARG A 641 -24.68 3.81 10.22
CA ARG A 641 -26.01 3.21 10.18
C ARG A 641 -26.01 2.09 9.14
N LEU A 642 -26.33 0.85 9.53
CA LEU A 642 -26.54 -0.22 8.56
C LEU A 642 -27.83 0.02 7.78
N LEU A 643 -27.76 -0.34 6.51
CA LEU A 643 -28.90 -0.32 5.61
C LEU A 643 -29.28 -1.77 5.31
N ASP A 644 -30.54 -2.12 5.56
CA ASP A 644 -31.05 -3.45 5.24
C ASP A 644 -30.99 -3.72 3.74
N VAL A 645 -30.68 -4.96 3.38
CA VAL A 645 -30.59 -5.39 1.98
C VAL A 645 -31.98 -5.55 1.36
N ASP A 646 -33.04 -5.66 2.18
CA ASP A 646 -34.42 -5.92 1.79
C ASP A 646 -35.34 -4.72 2.04
N THR A 647 -35.14 -3.61 1.35
CA THR A 647 -36.25 -2.73 1.07
C THR A 647 -36.67 -2.91 -0.38
N LYS A 648 -37.58 -3.86 -0.65
CA LYS A 648 -38.52 -3.69 -1.74
C LYS A 648 -39.04 -2.25 -1.69
N PRO A 649 -39.10 -1.53 -2.80
CA PRO A 649 -39.74 -0.22 -2.80
C PRO A 649 -41.12 -0.40 -2.23
N ASN A 650 -41.40 0.30 -1.16
CA ASN A 650 -42.76 0.40 -0.62
C ASN A 650 -43.58 1.12 -1.73
N ASN A 651 -44.27 0.36 -2.54
CA ASN A 651 -45.35 0.87 -3.39
C ASN A 651 -46.46 1.32 -2.43
N GLY A 652 -46.30 2.52 -1.90
CA GLY A 652 -47.35 3.26 -1.27
C GLY A 652 -48.45 3.50 -2.31
N GLY A 653 -49.36 2.58 -2.40
CA GLY A 653 -50.70 2.87 -2.87
C GLY A 653 -51.45 3.44 -1.68
N ASP A 654 -51.83 4.68 -1.76
CA ASP A 654 -53.17 5.29 -1.66
C ASP A 654 -53.01 6.81 -1.73
#